data_5ebfcb8f23d8e31d9dd2c1adffc3928b
#
_entry.id   5ebfcb8f23d8e31d9dd2c1adffc3928b
#
_cell.length_a   1.000
_cell.length_b   1.000
_cell.length_c   1.000
_cell.angle_alpha   90.00
_cell.angle_beta   90.00
_cell.angle_gamma   90.00
#
_symmetry.space_group_name_H-M   'P 1'
#
loop_
_entity.id
_entity.type
_entity.pdbx_description
1 polymer ?
#
loop_
_entity_poly.entity_id
_entity_poly.type
_entity_poly.pdbx_seq_one_letter_code
_entity_poly.pdbx_strand_id
1 'polypeptide(L)'
;MKKIATLFVCLMAVTYAKAQTFSDDFESYTLSLLGPQSPDWRTWSGTGGGADDAAVVNTDNHTAGGSQSMHLSSTSSTGGPSDIVLPFTTGAPLNTGQFTFTTWMKVPTGKTAYFNFQGTSTMGSMYVLDCFMLTTGAVQIQNSGTTVCSGTHPFGSWFELKITANFNSNQWELFVNGVSQGQWSNANNQVWGTDIYPSDANASFWFDDVSYDVTPYTLPAVNAAGNLMNITNGLVGQSRNASVTVRNLGSTTINSFDLTVDQNGGTPVVQNITGLTLASLSSTVVNITTPFTLVAGPNTFTGVISNVNGAGADGDASDDTIVTTVTPVTPAAGKVVVGEEATGTWCQWCPRGAVYMDMINTKYAGFYAPIAVHNSDPMTVTAYDAAMGALISGYPSALADRNSVIDPSALEGQFLSRVVIAPKAFVVNGATYNSSTRVLNVSVTYTMQTAISGNYKAACVITEDDVTGTGSTYNQANAYSGGGSGVMGGFETLPNPVPAATMHYDFVARFLSPDFTGIPNAFGTSAASGTIFTYNFSFTLPASYDDTQIHIVGMFIDPTGKIDNAGFTTIPQAVANGYVAGSSMGVTNLSGPDAIVNVYPNPTTNYSTIALNLTKPSEVMVKIFAVDGSLVAERAYGQLNGQMNLPVDLSAFNNGMYFVNVTVDGNTTVTKLMKQ
;
A
#
# COMPACT_ATOMS: atom_id res chain seq x y z
N MET A 1 38.81 7.45 75.63
CA MET A 1 38.59 6.68 74.42
C MET A 1 38.04 7.62 73.36
N LYS A 2 38.94 8.13 72.50
CA LYS A 2 38.53 9.00 71.38
C LYS A 2 38.14 8.12 70.22
N LYS A 3 36.87 8.25 69.73
CA LYS A 3 36.39 7.63 68.48
C LYS A 3 36.84 8.49 67.30
N ILE A 4 37.69 7.95 66.47
CA ILE A 4 38.05 8.51 65.16
C ILE A 4 36.95 8.10 64.20
N ALA A 5 36.19 9.07 63.68
CA ALA A 5 35.26 8.83 62.60
C ALA A 5 36.03 9.00 61.26
N THR A 6 36.21 7.93 60.53
CA THR A 6 36.82 7.93 59.20
C THR A 6 35.72 8.35 58.20
N LEU A 7 35.85 9.53 57.64
CA LEU A 7 35.01 10.06 56.58
C LEU A 7 35.45 9.42 55.23
N PHE A 8 34.70 8.50 54.69
CA PHE A 8 34.88 7.98 53.34
C PHE A 8 34.36 9.05 52.33
N VAL A 9 35.25 9.81 51.75
CA VAL A 9 34.92 10.64 50.58
C VAL A 9 34.88 9.71 49.38
N CYS A 10 33.66 9.38 48.93
CA CYS A 10 33.44 8.71 47.66
C CYS A 10 33.71 9.74 46.53
N LEU A 11 34.88 9.65 45.93
CA LEU A 11 35.22 10.43 44.76
C LEU A 11 34.45 9.82 43.59
N MET A 12 33.29 10.39 43.23
CA MET A 12 32.65 10.08 41.96
C MET A 12 33.56 10.64 40.87
N ALA A 13 34.23 9.76 40.15
CA ALA A 13 34.89 10.13 38.90
C ALA A 13 33.80 10.46 37.87
N VAL A 14 33.54 11.72 37.68
CA VAL A 14 32.72 12.19 36.52
C VAL A 14 33.62 11.94 35.31
N THR A 15 33.37 10.81 34.63
CA THR A 15 33.94 10.57 33.30
C THR A 15 33.18 11.44 32.32
N TYR A 16 33.75 12.55 31.91
CA TYR A 16 33.26 13.29 30.75
C TYR A 16 33.44 12.37 29.55
N ALA A 17 32.32 12.03 28.88
CA ALA A 17 32.36 11.35 27.61
C ALA A 17 33.08 12.30 26.62
N LYS A 18 34.21 11.84 26.05
CA LYS A 18 34.93 12.60 25.04
C LYS A 18 34.25 12.38 23.69
N ALA A 19 34.23 13.42 22.86
CA ALA A 19 33.94 13.28 21.45
C ALA A 19 34.88 12.22 20.86
N GLN A 20 34.35 11.29 20.11
CA GLN A 20 35.11 10.26 19.43
C GLN A 20 35.11 10.59 17.94
N THR A 21 36.27 10.72 17.34
CA THR A 21 36.44 11.00 15.93
C THR A 21 37.35 9.93 15.32
N PHE A 22 37.07 9.60 14.08
CA PHE A 22 37.88 8.68 13.28
C PHE A 22 37.98 9.23 11.87
N SER A 23 39.12 9.06 11.21
CA SER A 23 39.27 9.32 9.77
C SER A 23 40.37 8.42 9.20
N ASP A 24 40.13 7.91 8.00
CA ASP A 24 41.05 7.06 7.24
C ASP A 24 40.95 7.43 5.76
N ASP A 25 42.08 7.81 5.16
CA ASP A 25 42.25 8.16 3.75
C ASP A 25 42.99 7.05 2.96
N PHE A 26 43.23 5.92 3.58
CA PHE A 26 43.94 4.73 3.06
C PHE A 26 45.39 4.97 2.60
N GLU A 27 45.91 6.19 2.65
CA GLU A 27 47.26 6.52 2.17
C GLU A 27 48.38 5.97 3.04
N SER A 28 48.10 5.62 4.28
CA SER A 28 49.06 5.04 5.24
C SER A 28 49.33 3.55 5.01
N TYR A 29 48.53 2.86 4.20
CA TYR A 29 48.64 1.43 3.95
C TYR A 29 49.49 1.09 2.72
N THR A 30 49.86 -0.16 2.58
CA THR A 30 50.46 -0.69 1.35
C THR A 30 49.39 -1.27 0.44
N LEU A 31 49.68 -1.43 -0.86
CA LEU A 31 48.75 -2.03 -1.83
C LEU A 31 48.58 -3.53 -1.57
N SER A 32 47.79 -3.86 -0.58
CA SER A 32 47.51 -5.25 -0.18
C SER A 32 46.20 -5.31 0.64
N LEU A 33 45.91 -6.46 1.26
CA LEU A 33 44.73 -6.63 2.10
C LEU A 33 44.77 -5.70 3.31
N LEU A 34 43.61 -5.12 3.65
CA LEU A 34 43.47 -4.05 4.65
C LEU A 34 43.57 -4.58 6.09
N GLY A 35 42.90 -5.68 6.39
CA GLY A 35 42.78 -6.19 7.76
C GLY A 35 44.10 -6.47 8.49
N PRO A 36 45.17 -7.03 7.84
CA PRO A 36 46.48 -7.21 8.49
C PRO A 36 47.24 -5.93 8.79
N GLN A 37 46.85 -4.79 8.17
CA GLN A 37 47.58 -3.52 8.25
C GLN A 37 46.89 -2.51 9.18
N SER A 38 45.59 -2.68 9.42
CA SER A 38 44.80 -1.74 10.21
C SER A 38 44.41 -2.30 11.58
N PRO A 39 44.54 -1.54 12.66
CA PRO A 39 43.99 -1.88 13.95
C PRO A 39 42.48 -1.60 14.06
N ASP A 40 41.91 -0.79 13.16
CA ASP A 40 40.54 -0.30 13.24
C ASP A 40 39.61 -1.11 12.32
N TRP A 41 40.08 -1.44 11.12
CA TRP A 41 39.34 -2.25 10.15
C TRP A 41 39.51 -3.75 10.44
N ARG A 42 38.45 -4.49 10.27
CA ARG A 42 38.45 -5.95 10.38
C ARG A 42 37.51 -6.56 9.35
N THR A 43 37.61 -7.87 9.13
CA THR A 43 36.68 -8.62 8.28
C THR A 43 35.48 -9.09 9.09
N TRP A 44 34.41 -9.50 8.40
CA TRP A 44 33.24 -10.11 9.02
C TRP A 44 33.60 -11.35 9.86
N SER A 45 34.50 -12.19 9.34
CA SER A 45 35.00 -13.37 10.08
C SER A 45 35.87 -13.01 11.30
N GLY A 46 36.33 -11.77 11.39
CA GLY A 46 37.25 -11.28 12.42
C GLY A 46 38.71 -11.67 12.21
N THR A 47 39.06 -12.28 11.06
CA THR A 47 40.42 -12.73 10.74
C THR A 47 40.94 -12.00 9.51
N GLY A 48 41.67 -10.91 9.68
CA GLY A 48 42.27 -10.16 8.60
C GLY A 48 43.22 -11.00 7.73
N GLY A 49 43.31 -10.70 6.43
CA GLY A 49 44.13 -11.43 5.46
C GLY A 49 43.44 -12.66 4.83
N GLY A 50 42.16 -12.90 5.18
CA GLY A 50 41.33 -13.97 4.60
C GLY A 50 40.72 -13.60 3.24
N ALA A 51 39.88 -14.52 2.73
CA ALA A 51 39.17 -14.29 1.46
C ALA A 51 38.10 -13.19 1.55
N ASP A 52 37.64 -12.88 2.75
CA ASP A 52 36.67 -11.82 3.08
C ASP A 52 37.32 -10.46 3.33
N ASP A 53 38.64 -10.32 3.15
CA ASP A 53 39.33 -9.04 3.28
C ASP A 53 39.24 -8.20 1.99
N ALA A 54 39.33 -6.89 2.11
CA ALA A 54 39.36 -5.97 0.98
C ALA A 54 40.76 -5.48 0.68
N ALA A 55 40.99 -5.16 -0.61
CA ALA A 55 42.28 -4.65 -1.04
C ALA A 55 42.33 -3.11 -1.02
N VAL A 56 43.44 -2.57 -0.49
CA VAL A 56 43.87 -1.20 -0.78
C VAL A 56 44.47 -1.17 -2.18
N VAL A 57 43.96 -0.31 -3.02
CA VAL A 57 44.30 -0.22 -4.44
C VAL A 57 44.73 1.21 -4.84
N ASN A 58 45.43 1.33 -5.95
CA ASN A 58 45.82 2.62 -6.54
C ASN A 58 45.21 2.85 -7.93
N THR A 59 44.09 2.18 -8.21
CA THR A 59 43.39 2.31 -9.49
C THR A 59 42.53 3.57 -9.56
N ASP A 60 42.12 4.08 -8.41
CA ASP A 60 41.36 5.32 -8.26
C ASP A 60 41.48 5.81 -6.81
N ASN A 61 41.38 7.13 -6.56
CA ASN A 61 41.34 7.71 -5.23
C ASN A 61 40.62 9.06 -5.24
N HIS A 62 40.14 9.50 -4.06
CA HIS A 62 39.54 10.82 -3.87
C HIS A 62 40.48 11.77 -3.15
N THR A 63 41.27 11.29 -2.20
CA THR A 63 42.16 12.11 -1.36
C THR A 63 43.06 13.01 -2.21
N ALA A 64 43.03 14.32 -1.97
CA ALA A 64 43.82 15.31 -2.72
C ALA A 64 45.33 15.12 -2.51
N GLY A 65 46.02 14.75 -3.58
CA GLY A 65 47.46 14.42 -3.53
C GLY A 65 47.78 13.01 -3.06
N GLY A 66 46.76 12.23 -2.76
CA GLY A 66 46.82 10.81 -2.47
C GLY A 66 46.86 9.93 -3.73
N SER A 67 46.80 8.63 -3.53
CA SER A 67 46.87 7.64 -4.62
C SER A 67 46.13 6.34 -4.31
N GLN A 68 45.54 6.19 -3.14
CA GLN A 68 45.01 4.92 -2.64
C GLN A 68 43.57 5.04 -2.18
N SER A 69 42.83 3.95 -2.26
CA SER A 69 41.48 3.78 -1.76
C SER A 69 41.17 2.30 -1.52
N MET A 70 40.06 1.98 -0.90
CA MET A 70 39.56 0.62 -0.78
C MET A 70 38.61 0.28 -1.92
N HIS A 71 38.83 -0.87 -2.60
CA HIS A 71 37.97 -1.33 -3.69
C HIS A 71 37.31 -2.67 -3.37
N LEU A 72 35.97 -2.72 -3.57
CA LEU A 72 35.19 -3.94 -3.43
C LEU A 72 34.45 -4.24 -4.72
N SER A 73 34.42 -5.52 -5.09
CA SER A 73 33.68 -5.98 -6.25
C SER A 73 33.26 -7.44 -6.13
N SER A 74 32.20 -7.81 -6.82
CA SER A 74 31.75 -9.20 -6.92
C SER A 74 31.25 -9.55 -8.32
N THR A 75 31.37 -10.83 -8.69
CA THR A 75 30.75 -11.44 -9.86
C THR A 75 29.75 -12.54 -9.46
N SER A 76 29.58 -12.76 -8.16
CA SER A 76 28.63 -13.72 -7.59
C SER A 76 27.26 -13.07 -7.42
N SER A 77 26.19 -13.79 -7.77
CA SER A 77 24.82 -13.34 -7.53
C SER A 77 24.46 -13.17 -6.04
N THR A 78 25.24 -13.79 -5.16
CA THR A 78 25.10 -13.68 -3.70
C THR A 78 26.12 -12.71 -3.08
N GLY A 79 26.89 -12.00 -3.92
CA GLY A 79 27.91 -11.08 -3.43
C GLY A 79 29.21 -11.74 -2.97
N GLY A 80 30.00 -10.97 -2.22
CA GLY A 80 31.28 -11.40 -1.66
C GLY A 80 32.43 -11.52 -2.69
N PRO A 81 33.61 -12.04 -2.30
CA PRO A 81 33.90 -12.52 -0.95
C PRO A 81 34.23 -11.43 0.08
N SER A 82 34.64 -10.20 -0.35
CA SER A 82 35.02 -9.14 0.59
C SER A 82 33.85 -8.73 1.50
N ASP A 83 34.15 -8.54 2.79
CA ASP A 83 33.17 -8.28 3.82
C ASP A 83 33.87 -7.56 4.99
N ILE A 84 33.92 -6.23 4.95
CA ILE A 84 34.77 -5.37 5.76
C ILE A 84 33.95 -4.61 6.78
N VAL A 85 34.41 -4.60 8.00
CA VAL A 85 33.75 -3.98 9.14
C VAL A 85 34.62 -2.89 9.75
N LEU A 86 34.03 -1.70 9.96
CA LEU A 86 34.58 -0.64 10.79
C LEU A 86 33.71 -0.45 12.04
N PRO A 87 34.18 -0.84 13.23
CA PRO A 87 33.50 -0.52 14.48
C PRO A 87 33.55 1.00 14.77
N PHE A 88 32.42 1.58 15.12
CA PHE A 88 32.35 2.97 15.60
C PHE A 88 32.61 3.07 17.10
N THR A 89 32.56 1.96 17.79
CA THR A 89 32.84 1.84 19.23
C THR A 89 33.38 0.45 19.56
N THR A 90 34.24 0.40 20.57
CA THR A 90 34.73 -0.88 21.13
C THR A 90 33.88 -1.38 22.33
N GLY A 91 32.90 -0.56 22.76
CA GLY A 91 32.01 -0.82 23.87
C GLY A 91 30.57 -1.12 23.46
N ALA A 92 29.66 -0.65 24.30
CA ALA A 92 28.24 -0.71 24.01
C ALA A 92 27.89 0.11 22.75
N PRO A 93 26.80 -0.21 22.04
CA PRO A 93 26.33 0.58 20.92
C PRO A 93 26.08 2.04 21.30
N LEU A 94 26.32 2.94 20.36
CA LEU A 94 26.01 4.37 20.48
C LEU A 94 24.50 4.53 20.31
N ASN A 95 23.80 5.04 21.30
CA ASN A 95 22.35 5.19 21.32
C ASN A 95 21.86 6.49 21.95
N THR A 96 22.80 7.41 22.24
CA THR A 96 22.53 8.78 22.71
C THR A 96 23.52 9.75 22.06
N GLY A 97 23.17 11.03 22.03
CA GLY A 97 23.97 12.07 21.40
C GLY A 97 23.80 12.13 19.88
N GLN A 98 24.81 12.65 19.22
CA GLN A 98 24.82 12.82 17.77
C GLN A 98 25.93 11.98 17.14
N PHE A 99 25.65 11.43 15.99
CA PHE A 99 26.56 10.63 15.19
C PHE A 99 26.57 11.14 13.75
N THR A 100 27.75 11.20 13.15
CA THR A 100 27.92 11.50 11.74
C THR A 100 28.88 10.47 11.15
N PHE A 101 28.48 9.84 10.08
CA PHE A 101 29.34 9.00 9.23
C PHE A 101 29.46 9.68 7.87
N THR A 102 30.69 9.79 7.37
CA THR A 102 30.98 10.35 6.05
C THR A 102 31.96 9.46 5.32
N THR A 103 31.73 9.26 4.05
CA THR A 103 32.66 8.57 3.15
C THR A 103 32.56 9.16 1.76
N TRP A 104 33.66 9.13 1.02
CA TRP A 104 33.63 9.36 -0.42
C TRP A 104 33.52 8.02 -1.13
N MET A 105 32.63 7.96 -2.08
CA MET A 105 32.35 6.74 -2.87
C MET A 105 32.43 7.03 -4.36
N LYS A 106 32.81 6.00 -5.11
CA LYS A 106 32.73 6.01 -6.57
C LYS A 106 32.09 4.73 -7.06
N VAL A 107 30.99 4.86 -7.82
CA VAL A 107 30.25 3.73 -8.41
C VAL A 107 30.22 3.90 -9.91
N PRO A 108 30.81 3.00 -10.72
CA PRO A 108 30.77 3.07 -12.19
C PRO A 108 29.35 2.90 -12.73
N THR A 109 29.14 3.38 -13.95
CA THR A 109 27.83 3.25 -14.63
C THR A 109 27.41 1.77 -14.75
N GLY A 110 26.16 1.49 -14.34
CA GLY A 110 25.57 0.15 -14.36
C GLY A 110 26.08 -0.79 -13.26
N LYS A 111 26.84 -0.25 -12.29
CA LYS A 111 27.30 -0.99 -11.12
C LYS A 111 26.46 -0.65 -9.89
N THR A 112 26.60 -1.51 -8.88
CA THR A 112 25.94 -1.36 -7.57
C THR A 112 26.99 -1.20 -6.47
N ALA A 113 26.56 -0.65 -5.32
CA ALA A 113 27.32 -0.63 -4.09
C ALA A 113 26.38 -0.88 -2.90
N TYR A 114 26.92 -1.38 -1.81
CA TYR A 114 26.16 -1.65 -0.60
C TYR A 114 27.05 -1.54 0.64
N PHE A 115 26.49 -0.99 1.68
CA PHE A 115 26.96 -1.12 3.06
C PHE A 115 25.77 -1.09 4.01
N ASN A 116 25.97 -1.54 5.23
CA ASN A 116 24.96 -1.48 6.28
C ASN A 116 25.53 -0.95 7.58
N PHE A 117 24.67 -0.55 8.50
CA PHE A 117 25.05 -0.28 9.88
C PHE A 117 24.60 -1.43 10.78
N GLN A 118 25.53 -1.90 11.61
CA GLN A 118 25.30 -2.92 12.63
C GLN A 118 24.97 -2.26 13.97
N GLY A 119 23.93 -2.76 14.64
CA GLY A 119 23.47 -2.24 15.92
C GLY A 119 24.15 -2.85 17.14
N THR A 120 24.90 -3.94 16.97
CA THR A 120 25.60 -4.65 18.06
C THR A 120 26.96 -5.15 17.59
N SER A 121 27.83 -5.52 18.55
CA SER A 121 29.14 -6.14 18.28
C SER A 121 29.04 -7.58 17.75
N THR A 122 27.88 -8.22 17.89
CA THR A 122 27.60 -9.54 17.29
C THR A 122 27.08 -9.30 15.86
N MET A 123 27.95 -9.52 14.89
CA MET A 123 27.67 -9.29 13.48
C MET A 123 26.42 -10.05 13.01
N GLY A 124 25.58 -9.39 12.23
CA GLY A 124 24.35 -9.97 11.68
C GLY A 124 23.19 -10.14 12.67
N SER A 125 23.37 -9.79 13.96
CA SER A 125 22.30 -9.92 14.94
C SER A 125 21.30 -8.76 14.92
N MET A 126 21.73 -7.57 14.45
CA MET A 126 20.88 -6.40 14.35
C MET A 126 21.38 -5.49 13.22
N TYR A 127 20.63 -5.44 12.13
CA TYR A 127 20.81 -4.45 11.07
C TYR A 127 20.05 -3.18 11.44
N VAL A 128 20.75 -2.05 11.42
CA VAL A 128 20.19 -0.73 11.74
C VAL A 128 19.63 -0.09 10.48
N LEU A 129 20.42 -0.14 9.42
CA LEU A 129 20.01 0.28 8.09
C LEU A 129 20.83 -0.48 7.03
N ASP A 130 20.24 -0.61 5.86
CA ASP A 130 20.88 -1.06 4.63
C ASP A 130 20.95 0.12 3.65
N CYS A 131 22.12 0.41 3.11
CA CYS A 131 22.33 1.49 2.13
C CYS A 131 22.70 0.88 0.78
N PHE A 132 21.80 0.99 -0.19
CA PHE A 132 21.98 0.47 -1.55
C PHE A 132 22.23 1.62 -2.53
N MET A 133 23.24 1.49 -3.37
CA MET A 133 23.40 2.25 -4.61
C MET A 133 23.03 1.35 -5.78
N LEU A 134 21.97 1.71 -6.50
CA LEU A 134 21.37 0.88 -7.54
C LEU A 134 21.92 1.21 -8.93
N THR A 135 21.81 0.26 -9.88
CA THR A 135 22.19 0.45 -11.29
C THR A 135 21.45 1.60 -11.99
N THR A 136 20.39 2.14 -11.38
CA THR A 136 19.63 3.30 -11.86
C THR A 136 20.22 4.65 -11.43
N GLY A 137 21.21 4.66 -10.53
CA GLY A 137 21.71 5.87 -9.87
C GLY A 137 20.90 6.28 -8.64
N ALA A 138 19.95 5.49 -8.22
CA ALA A 138 19.25 5.71 -6.96
C ALA A 138 20.11 5.26 -5.78
N VAL A 139 20.10 6.05 -4.69
CA VAL A 139 20.53 5.61 -3.37
C VAL A 139 19.31 5.37 -2.51
N GLN A 140 19.26 4.24 -1.80
CA GLN A 140 18.13 3.86 -0.96
C GLN A 140 18.62 3.44 0.42
N ILE A 141 18.00 4.00 1.45
CA ILE A 141 18.12 3.50 2.82
C ILE A 141 16.91 2.63 3.11
N GLN A 142 17.17 1.41 3.59
CA GLN A 142 16.13 0.48 3.98
C GLN A 142 16.27 0.10 5.46
N ASN A 143 15.13 -0.05 6.13
CA ASN A 143 15.02 -0.64 7.46
C ASN A 143 14.21 -1.93 7.35
N SER A 144 14.84 -3.07 7.62
CA SER A 144 14.21 -4.40 7.50
C SER A 144 13.48 -4.60 6.17
N GLY A 145 14.13 -4.22 5.06
CA GLY A 145 13.59 -4.36 3.70
C GLY A 145 12.59 -3.26 3.26
N THR A 146 12.24 -2.32 4.15
CA THR A 146 11.38 -1.18 3.80
C THR A 146 12.23 0.05 3.48
N THR A 147 12.06 0.64 2.31
CA THR A 147 12.74 1.90 1.94
C THR A 147 12.18 3.05 2.77
N VAL A 148 13.04 3.67 3.59
CA VAL A 148 12.69 4.80 4.47
C VAL A 148 13.23 6.15 3.97
N CYS A 149 14.27 6.12 3.11
CA CYS A 149 14.80 7.30 2.46
C CYS A 149 15.33 6.93 1.08
N SER A 150 15.16 7.81 0.10
CA SER A 150 15.63 7.61 -1.28
C SER A 150 16.19 8.90 -1.84
N GLY A 151 17.30 8.78 -2.56
CA GLY A 151 17.96 9.89 -3.24
C GLY A 151 18.64 9.44 -4.52
N THR A 152 19.60 10.22 -5.00
CA THR A 152 20.38 9.91 -6.21
C THR A 152 21.87 10.15 -5.99
N HIS A 153 22.70 9.34 -6.67
CA HIS A 153 24.15 9.51 -6.72
C HIS A 153 24.63 9.60 -8.17
N PRO A 154 25.76 10.32 -8.44
CA PRO A 154 26.36 10.33 -9.77
C PRO A 154 27.11 9.03 -10.05
N PHE A 155 27.19 8.64 -11.32
CA PHE A 155 28.02 7.52 -11.77
C PHE A 155 29.41 7.96 -12.22
N GLY A 156 30.42 7.15 -11.97
CA GLY A 156 31.77 7.28 -12.51
C GLY A 156 32.60 8.44 -11.94
N SER A 157 32.04 9.25 -11.07
CA SER A 157 32.72 10.31 -10.33
C SER A 157 32.61 10.08 -8.83
N TRP A 158 33.57 10.57 -8.08
CA TRP A 158 33.53 10.56 -6.63
C TRP A 158 32.40 11.45 -6.11
N PHE A 159 31.71 11.00 -5.08
CA PHE A 159 30.68 11.76 -4.37
C PHE A 159 30.75 11.51 -2.86
N GLU A 160 30.46 12.55 -2.10
CA GLU A 160 30.31 12.43 -0.65
C GLU A 160 28.96 11.76 -0.34
N LEU A 161 29.00 10.72 0.48
CA LEU A 161 27.82 10.17 1.14
C LEU A 161 27.97 10.41 2.64
N LYS A 162 26.97 11.07 3.24
CA LYS A 162 26.96 11.36 4.66
C LYS A 162 25.63 10.93 5.28
N ILE A 163 25.72 10.23 6.41
CA ILE A 163 24.57 9.85 7.24
C ILE A 163 24.76 10.48 8.60
N THR A 164 23.77 11.24 9.04
CA THR A 164 23.72 11.78 10.41
C THR A 164 22.62 11.10 11.22
N ALA A 165 22.84 10.97 12.52
CA ALA A 165 21.83 10.50 13.47
C ALA A 165 21.86 11.36 14.73
N ASN A 166 20.72 11.89 15.11
CA ASN A 166 20.46 12.37 16.46
C ASN A 166 19.74 11.24 17.20
N PHE A 167 20.47 10.49 18.01
CA PHE A 167 19.89 9.36 18.76
C PHE A 167 18.88 9.81 19.81
N ASN A 168 18.98 11.04 20.32
CA ASN A 168 18.05 11.54 21.34
C ASN A 168 16.64 11.71 20.76
N SER A 169 16.54 12.34 19.58
CA SER A 169 15.27 12.55 18.87
C SER A 169 14.90 11.42 17.90
N ASN A 170 15.77 10.43 17.73
CA ASN A 170 15.62 9.40 16.70
C ASN A 170 15.45 9.98 15.29
N GLN A 171 16.23 10.99 14.96
CA GLN A 171 16.21 11.62 13.65
C GLN A 171 17.48 11.29 12.88
N TRP A 172 17.30 10.62 11.75
CA TRP A 172 18.36 10.23 10.83
C TRP A 172 18.21 11.00 9.53
N GLU A 173 19.31 11.30 8.85
CA GLU A 173 19.29 12.04 7.58
C GLU A 173 20.40 11.58 6.66
N LEU A 174 20.06 11.43 5.37
CA LEU A 174 20.99 11.09 4.30
C LEU A 174 21.35 12.35 3.49
N PHE A 175 22.64 12.52 3.22
CA PHE A 175 23.14 13.55 2.31
C PHE A 175 23.98 12.92 1.20
N VAL A 176 23.89 13.50 0.00
CA VAL A 176 24.78 13.23 -1.13
C VAL A 176 25.34 14.56 -1.60
N ASN A 177 26.68 14.69 -1.64
CA ASN A 177 27.39 15.95 -1.96
C ASN A 177 26.87 17.15 -1.14
N GLY A 178 26.62 16.94 0.15
CA GLY A 178 26.12 17.96 1.07
C GLY A 178 24.63 18.30 0.91
N VAL A 179 23.91 17.70 -0.04
CA VAL A 179 22.48 17.93 -0.26
C VAL A 179 21.66 16.85 0.45
N SER A 180 20.74 17.26 1.32
CA SER A 180 19.80 16.35 2.00
C SER A 180 18.94 15.59 0.98
N GLN A 181 18.86 14.29 1.16
CA GLN A 181 18.01 13.39 0.37
C GLN A 181 16.72 13.01 1.13
N GLY A 182 16.68 13.28 2.43
CA GLY A 182 15.52 13.03 3.28
C GLY A 182 15.92 12.61 4.70
N GLN A 183 14.91 12.68 5.57
CA GLN A 183 15.02 12.32 6.99
C GLN A 183 14.08 11.14 7.30
N TRP A 184 14.45 10.35 8.30
CA TRP A 184 13.62 9.25 8.81
C TRP A 184 13.86 8.99 10.30
N SER A 185 12.92 8.29 10.94
CA SER A 185 13.12 7.68 12.25
C SER A 185 13.49 6.21 12.07
N ASN A 186 14.46 5.74 12.83
CA ASN A 186 14.97 4.37 12.72
C ASN A 186 14.35 3.46 13.80
N ALA A 187 13.88 2.29 13.41
CA ALA A 187 13.33 1.30 14.35
C ALA A 187 14.40 0.84 15.37
N ASN A 188 15.66 0.71 14.93
CA ASN A 188 16.81 0.38 15.74
C ASN A 188 17.69 1.63 15.95
N ASN A 189 17.31 2.50 16.89
CA ASN A 189 17.95 3.81 17.09
C ASN A 189 19.28 3.69 17.87
N GLN A 190 20.23 2.99 17.29
CA GLN A 190 21.59 2.80 17.83
C GLN A 190 22.53 2.40 16.70
N VAL A 191 23.85 2.48 16.91
CA VAL A 191 24.86 2.02 15.95
C VAL A 191 26.09 1.50 16.68
N TRP A 192 26.67 0.42 16.17
CA TRP A 192 27.90 -0.16 16.69
C TRP A 192 29.05 -0.08 15.68
N GLY A 193 28.77 -0.26 14.37
CA GLY A 193 29.75 -0.24 13.30
C GLY A 193 29.11 -0.25 11.93
N THR A 194 29.89 -0.11 10.88
CA THR A 194 29.48 -0.33 9.49
C THR A 194 30.09 -1.62 8.96
N ASP A 195 29.33 -2.29 8.10
CA ASP A 195 29.73 -3.42 7.31
C ASP A 195 29.60 -3.08 5.83
N ILE A 196 30.67 -3.28 5.06
CA ILE A 196 30.79 -2.91 3.64
C ILE A 196 30.99 -4.19 2.85
N TYR A 197 30.01 -4.49 1.98
CA TYR A 197 29.89 -5.76 1.31
C TYR A 197 29.44 -5.61 -0.16
N PRO A 198 30.12 -6.22 -1.15
CA PRO A 198 29.66 -6.23 -2.53
C PRO A 198 28.50 -7.24 -2.70
N SER A 199 27.26 -6.77 -2.56
CA SER A 199 26.06 -7.58 -2.31
C SER A 199 25.52 -8.37 -3.50
N ASP A 200 25.98 -8.11 -4.72
CA ASP A 200 25.50 -8.79 -5.93
C ASP A 200 26.57 -8.86 -7.04
N ALA A 201 26.26 -9.56 -8.13
CA ALA A 201 27.17 -9.76 -9.27
C ALA A 201 27.51 -8.47 -10.04
N ASN A 202 26.79 -7.38 -9.84
CA ASN A 202 27.07 -6.08 -10.46
C ASN A 202 27.89 -5.17 -9.55
N ALA A 203 28.16 -5.57 -8.31
CA ALA A 203 28.85 -4.75 -7.34
C ALA A 203 30.29 -4.44 -7.79
N SER A 204 30.61 -3.16 -7.86
CA SER A 204 31.98 -2.65 -8.05
C SER A 204 32.02 -1.18 -7.64
N PHE A 205 32.74 -0.87 -6.57
CA PHE A 205 32.75 0.47 -6.00
C PHE A 205 34.04 0.72 -5.18
N TRP A 206 34.37 1.98 -5.01
CA TRP A 206 35.47 2.43 -4.18
C TRP A 206 34.96 3.21 -2.98
N PHE A 207 35.65 3.07 -1.85
CA PHE A 207 35.52 3.84 -0.63
C PHE A 207 36.83 4.58 -0.37
N ASP A 208 36.72 5.86 0.01
CA ASP A 208 37.83 6.72 0.40
C ASP A 208 37.40 7.77 1.40
N ASP A 209 38.37 8.41 2.08
CA ASP A 209 38.12 9.47 3.06
C ASP A 209 36.99 9.11 4.04
N VAL A 210 37.09 7.94 4.64
CA VAL A 210 36.08 7.44 5.59
C VAL A 210 36.26 8.12 6.94
N SER A 211 35.20 8.69 7.48
CA SER A 211 35.23 9.31 8.81
C SER A 211 33.94 9.12 9.59
N TYR A 212 34.05 9.15 10.90
CA TYR A 212 32.89 9.33 11.75
C TYR A 212 33.19 10.23 12.95
N ASP A 213 32.14 10.95 13.39
CA ASP A 213 32.16 11.81 14.58
C ASP A 213 31.03 11.42 15.51
N VAL A 214 31.35 11.37 16.82
CA VAL A 214 30.37 11.11 17.89
C VAL A 214 30.40 12.26 18.87
N THR A 215 29.29 12.96 19.03
CA THR A 215 29.07 13.93 20.10
C THR A 215 28.22 13.27 21.18
N PRO A 216 28.81 12.89 22.32
CA PRO A 216 28.08 12.20 23.38
C PRO A 216 27.07 13.11 24.06
N TYR A 217 25.98 12.52 24.54
CA TYR A 217 24.98 13.19 25.36
C TYR A 217 25.16 12.78 26.83
N THR A 218 25.21 13.77 27.72
CA THR A 218 25.25 13.51 29.16
C THR A 218 23.83 13.44 29.69
N LEU A 219 23.40 12.26 30.15
CA LEU A 219 22.07 12.07 30.70
C LEU A 219 21.86 12.92 31.96
N PRO A 220 20.91 13.85 32.01
CA PRO A 220 20.51 14.52 33.24
C PRO A 220 19.83 13.54 34.19
N ALA A 221 19.55 13.97 35.42
CA ALA A 221 18.89 13.10 36.40
C ALA A 221 17.47 12.72 35.95
N VAL A 222 16.70 13.70 35.46
CA VAL A 222 15.34 13.53 34.96
C VAL A 222 15.25 14.20 33.61
N ASN A 223 14.81 13.50 32.58
CA ASN A 223 14.52 14.05 31.26
C ASN A 223 13.56 13.13 30.46
N ALA A 224 12.50 13.71 29.91
CA ALA A 224 11.52 13.02 29.06
C ALA A 224 11.43 13.69 27.70
N ALA A 225 12.02 13.10 26.69
CA ALA A 225 12.05 13.61 25.33
C ALA A 225 10.83 13.15 24.49
N GLY A 226 10.24 14.07 23.74
CA GLY A 226 9.22 13.78 22.74
C GLY A 226 9.86 13.37 21.40
N ASN A 227 9.81 12.09 21.02
CA ASN A 227 10.50 11.59 19.84
C ASN A 227 9.67 11.58 18.57
N LEU A 228 8.40 11.22 18.66
CA LEU A 228 7.52 11.10 17.50
C LEU A 228 6.08 11.40 17.92
N MET A 229 5.42 12.28 17.20
CA MET A 229 3.96 12.40 17.27
C MET A 229 3.36 11.84 16.00
N ASN A 230 2.50 10.85 16.16
CA ASN A 230 1.80 10.21 15.07
C ASN A 230 0.31 10.60 15.11
N ILE A 231 -0.18 11.15 14.01
CA ILE A 231 -1.58 11.36 13.72
C ILE A 231 -1.82 11.06 12.24
N THR A 232 -2.78 10.18 11.97
CA THR A 232 -3.02 9.76 10.58
C THR A 232 -3.76 10.85 9.81
N ASN A 233 -3.32 11.11 8.57
CA ASN A 233 -4.03 11.98 7.65
C ASN A 233 -5.41 11.40 7.27
N GLY A 234 -6.24 12.19 6.57
CA GLY A 234 -7.59 11.76 6.20
C GLY A 234 -8.38 12.81 5.45
N LEU A 235 -9.69 12.80 5.64
CA LEU A 235 -10.60 13.77 5.06
C LEU A 235 -10.90 14.89 6.06
N VAL A 236 -11.13 16.08 5.55
CA VAL A 236 -11.64 17.22 6.34
C VAL A 236 -12.92 16.81 7.06
N GLY A 237 -13.01 17.15 8.35
CA GLY A 237 -14.13 16.81 9.23
C GLY A 237 -14.00 15.46 9.94
N GLN A 238 -13.03 14.62 9.58
CA GLN A 238 -12.80 13.35 10.30
C GLN A 238 -12.11 13.58 11.64
N SER A 239 -12.49 12.78 12.63
CA SER A 239 -11.82 12.74 13.92
C SER A 239 -10.64 11.76 13.87
N ARG A 240 -9.50 12.16 14.47
CA ARG A 240 -8.28 11.36 14.57
C ARG A 240 -7.72 11.41 15.98
N ASN A 241 -7.27 10.26 16.48
CA ASN A 241 -6.49 10.23 17.72
C ASN A 241 -5.01 10.45 17.37
N ALA A 242 -4.32 11.15 18.26
CA ALA A 242 -2.86 11.30 18.21
C ALA A 242 -2.20 10.33 19.18
N SER A 243 -0.96 9.98 18.90
CA SER A 243 -0.08 9.29 19.83
C SER A 243 1.29 9.97 19.85
N VAL A 244 1.93 9.94 21.01
CA VAL A 244 3.27 10.51 21.21
C VAL A 244 4.20 9.43 21.75
N THR A 245 5.31 9.21 21.08
CA THR A 245 6.41 8.39 21.60
C THR A 245 7.26 9.24 22.50
N VAL A 246 7.35 8.88 23.76
CA VAL A 246 8.15 9.55 24.77
C VAL A 246 9.31 8.65 25.16
N ARG A 247 10.52 9.19 25.18
CA ARG A 247 11.74 8.50 25.58
C ARG A 247 12.28 9.08 26.87
N ASN A 248 12.75 8.22 27.77
CA ASN A 248 13.44 8.64 28.97
C ASN A 248 14.94 8.89 28.63
N LEU A 249 15.34 10.14 28.48
CA LEU A 249 16.73 10.56 28.32
C LEU A 249 17.37 11.04 29.63
N GLY A 250 16.73 10.72 30.77
CA GLY A 250 17.29 10.88 32.10
C GLY A 250 17.93 9.60 32.63
N SER A 251 18.70 9.72 33.72
CA SER A 251 19.31 8.58 34.40
C SER A 251 18.37 7.92 35.41
N THR A 252 17.25 8.56 35.77
CA THR A 252 16.23 8.01 36.70
C THR A 252 15.00 7.50 35.97
N THR A 253 14.31 6.52 36.56
CA THR A 253 13.05 6.01 36.02
C THR A 253 11.97 7.11 36.03
N ILE A 254 11.24 7.25 34.92
CA ILE A 254 10.07 8.12 34.84
C ILE A 254 8.82 7.35 35.23
N ASN A 255 8.08 7.90 36.22
CA ASN A 255 6.85 7.32 36.73
C ASN A 255 5.61 8.13 36.33
N SER A 256 5.79 9.41 36.00
CA SER A 256 4.71 10.30 35.59
C SER A 256 5.21 11.47 34.77
N PHE A 257 4.35 12.05 33.95
CA PHE A 257 4.51 13.35 33.29
C PHE A 257 3.15 13.86 32.79
N ASP A 258 3.10 15.14 32.45
CA ASP A 258 1.95 15.74 31.78
C ASP A 258 2.26 15.89 30.28
N LEU A 259 1.33 15.47 29.42
CA LEU A 259 1.38 15.65 27.99
C LEU A 259 0.27 16.59 27.56
N THR A 260 0.64 17.71 26.97
CA THR A 260 -0.27 18.71 26.42
C THR A 260 -0.16 18.68 24.89
N VAL A 261 -1.29 18.56 24.19
CA VAL A 261 -1.31 18.57 22.71
C VAL A 261 -2.32 19.60 22.24
N ASP A 262 -1.89 20.52 21.39
CA ASP A 262 -2.78 21.45 20.68
C ASP A 262 -2.80 21.19 19.18
N GLN A 263 -3.85 21.67 18.51
CA GLN A 263 -4.00 21.72 17.07
C GLN A 263 -4.06 23.17 16.62
N ASN A 264 -3.11 23.59 15.77
CA ASN A 264 -3.03 24.94 15.20
C ASN A 264 -3.02 26.06 16.25
N GLY A 265 -2.40 25.83 17.42
CA GLY A 265 -2.39 26.79 18.53
C GLY A 265 -3.75 26.99 19.21
N GLY A 266 -4.68 26.06 19.02
CA GLY A 266 -6.01 26.07 19.63
C GLY A 266 -6.01 25.63 21.11
N THR A 267 -7.19 25.32 21.64
CA THR A 267 -7.32 24.84 23.01
C THR A 267 -6.60 23.50 23.18
N PRO A 268 -5.61 23.40 24.08
CA PRO A 268 -4.86 22.16 24.24
C PRO A 268 -5.67 21.07 24.96
N VAL A 269 -5.40 19.84 24.57
CA VAL A 269 -5.79 18.63 25.31
C VAL A 269 -4.67 18.30 26.28
N VAL A 270 -4.96 18.23 27.57
CA VAL A 270 -4.00 17.88 28.61
C VAL A 270 -4.29 16.47 29.11
N GLN A 271 -3.28 15.62 29.12
CA GLN A 271 -3.38 14.25 29.62
C GLN A 271 -2.29 13.99 30.66
N ASN A 272 -2.69 13.67 31.89
CA ASN A 272 -1.78 13.34 32.96
C ASN A 272 -1.44 11.84 32.88
N ILE A 273 -0.18 11.51 32.71
CA ILE A 273 0.32 10.14 32.62
C ILE A 273 0.93 9.76 33.97
N THR A 274 0.44 8.69 34.57
CA THR A 274 0.88 8.19 35.87
C THR A 274 1.01 6.67 35.88
N GLY A 275 1.72 6.14 36.86
CA GLY A 275 1.87 4.69 37.04
C GLY A 275 2.83 4.04 36.03
N LEU A 276 3.69 4.83 35.38
CA LEU A 276 4.72 4.32 34.49
C LEU A 276 5.88 3.69 35.26
N THR A 277 6.67 2.91 34.56
CA THR A 277 8.01 2.45 34.98
C THR A 277 8.92 2.51 33.77
N LEU A 278 9.12 3.73 33.24
CA LEU A 278 9.92 3.96 32.06
C LEU A 278 11.38 4.11 32.45
N ALA A 279 12.15 3.03 32.26
CA ALA A 279 13.58 2.99 32.59
C ALA A 279 14.39 3.97 31.71
N SER A 280 15.59 4.36 32.18
CA SER A 280 16.55 5.17 31.38
C SER A 280 16.74 4.57 29.99
N LEU A 281 16.75 5.39 28.97
CA LEU A 281 16.91 5.08 27.53
C LEU A 281 15.77 4.25 26.91
N SER A 282 14.73 3.91 27.67
CA SER A 282 13.54 3.25 27.18
C SER A 282 12.52 4.24 26.62
N SER A 283 11.65 3.77 25.73
CA SER A 283 10.55 4.55 25.15
C SER A 283 9.19 3.94 25.48
N THR A 284 8.16 4.77 25.48
CA THR A 284 6.76 4.35 25.57
C THR A 284 5.90 5.16 24.59
N VAL A 285 4.78 4.58 24.16
CA VAL A 285 3.79 5.28 23.33
C VAL A 285 2.60 5.69 24.19
N VAL A 286 2.29 6.97 24.18
CA VAL A 286 1.13 7.54 24.87
C VAL A 286 0.06 7.88 23.85
N ASN A 287 -1.11 7.24 23.94
CA ASN A 287 -2.25 7.54 23.09
C ASN A 287 -3.08 8.67 23.70
N ILE A 288 -3.35 9.73 22.92
CA ILE A 288 -4.24 10.80 23.32
C ILE A 288 -5.67 10.32 23.18
N THR A 289 -6.41 10.34 24.30
CA THR A 289 -7.78 9.79 24.35
C THR A 289 -8.83 10.71 23.74
N THR A 290 -8.59 12.02 23.74
CA THR A 290 -9.47 13.01 23.11
C THR A 290 -9.11 13.15 21.63
N PRO A 291 -10.03 12.86 20.69
CA PRO A 291 -9.74 12.98 19.27
C PRO A 291 -9.71 14.45 18.83
N PHE A 292 -8.95 14.70 17.77
CA PHE A 292 -8.89 15.97 17.06
C PHE A 292 -9.69 15.91 15.76
N THR A 293 -10.44 16.96 15.44
CA THR A 293 -11.15 17.06 14.16
C THR A 293 -10.25 17.73 13.12
N LEU A 294 -9.99 17.03 12.02
CA LEU A 294 -9.18 17.57 10.93
C LEU A 294 -9.92 18.70 10.22
N VAL A 295 -9.26 19.86 10.07
CA VAL A 295 -9.80 21.03 9.37
C VAL A 295 -9.12 21.24 8.03
N ALA A 296 -9.72 22.02 7.13
CA ALA A 296 -9.14 22.30 5.82
C ALA A 296 -7.78 23.03 5.94
N GLY A 297 -6.84 22.66 5.08
CA GLY A 297 -5.46 23.15 5.11
C GLY A 297 -4.57 22.35 6.08
N PRO A 298 -3.34 22.82 6.31
CA PRO A 298 -2.41 22.17 7.23
C PRO A 298 -2.95 22.15 8.66
N ASN A 299 -2.88 20.99 9.30
CA ASN A 299 -3.20 20.79 10.72
C ASN A 299 -1.86 20.51 11.41
N THR A 300 -1.33 21.51 12.09
CA THR A 300 -0.10 21.41 12.88
C THR A 300 -0.47 21.07 14.31
N PHE A 301 0.09 19.98 14.80
CA PHE A 301 -0.07 19.50 16.17
C PHE A 301 1.23 19.75 16.93
N THR A 302 1.12 20.41 18.07
CA THR A 302 2.23 20.66 18.98
C THR A 302 2.00 19.92 20.29
N GLY A 303 2.88 18.99 20.60
CA GLY A 303 2.90 18.25 21.86
C GLY A 303 3.97 18.83 22.78
N VAL A 304 3.65 19.00 24.06
CA VAL A 304 4.60 19.46 25.08
C VAL A 304 4.56 18.52 26.27
N ILE A 305 5.71 17.98 26.63
CA ILE A 305 5.91 17.20 27.84
C ILE A 305 6.30 18.14 28.98
N SER A 306 5.80 17.89 30.16
CA SER A 306 6.09 18.71 31.34
C SER A 306 5.88 17.95 32.63
N ASN A 307 6.30 18.53 33.76
CA ASN A 307 6.05 18.00 35.11
C ASN A 307 6.53 16.55 35.29
N VAL A 308 7.67 16.20 34.71
CA VAL A 308 8.24 14.85 34.76
C VAL A 308 8.57 14.47 36.20
N ASN A 309 8.00 13.38 36.71
CA ASN A 309 8.10 12.93 38.10
C ASN A 309 7.72 14.01 39.13
N GLY A 310 6.89 14.98 38.77
CA GLY A 310 6.53 16.11 39.63
C GLY A 310 7.63 17.15 39.85
N ALA A 311 8.70 17.12 39.04
CA ALA A 311 9.86 18.00 39.21
C ALA A 311 9.69 19.42 38.59
N GLY A 312 8.58 19.68 37.90
CA GLY A 312 8.38 20.92 37.13
C GLY A 312 9.10 20.85 35.78
N ALA A 313 10.17 21.63 35.60
CA ALA A 313 11.05 21.51 34.44
C ALA A 313 11.99 20.33 34.61
N ASP A 314 12.28 19.63 33.54
CA ASP A 314 13.27 18.54 33.52
C ASP A 314 14.68 19.00 33.10
N GLY A 315 15.55 18.09 32.71
CA GLY A 315 16.97 18.38 32.50
C GLY A 315 17.31 18.97 31.14
N ASP A 316 16.40 18.89 30.15
CA ASP A 316 16.63 19.41 28.79
C ASP A 316 15.30 19.84 28.14
N ALA A 317 14.90 21.09 28.38
CA ALA A 317 13.68 21.65 27.82
C ALA A 317 13.67 21.75 26.26
N SER A 318 14.79 21.48 25.59
CA SER A 318 14.87 21.56 24.12
C SER A 318 14.19 20.36 23.43
N ASP A 319 14.02 19.23 24.13
CA ASP A 319 13.40 18.01 23.62
C ASP A 319 11.98 17.73 24.17
N ASP A 320 11.46 18.66 24.99
CA ASP A 320 10.08 18.60 25.54
C ASP A 320 9.00 18.78 24.46
N THR A 321 9.31 19.48 23.36
CA THR A 321 8.33 19.86 22.34
C THR A 321 8.47 19.04 21.09
N ILE A 322 7.36 18.48 20.63
CA ILE A 322 7.28 17.72 19.39
C ILE A 322 6.19 18.30 18.49
N VAL A 323 6.47 18.42 17.20
CA VAL A 323 5.56 18.99 16.22
C VAL A 323 5.37 18.01 15.06
N THR A 324 4.11 17.83 14.64
CA THR A 324 3.79 17.11 13.40
C THR A 324 2.73 17.87 12.62
N THR A 325 2.70 17.72 11.30
CA THR A 325 1.71 18.37 10.44
C THR A 325 1.11 17.36 9.48
N VAL A 326 -0.22 17.34 9.39
CA VAL A 326 -0.97 16.58 8.38
C VAL A 326 -1.84 17.54 7.58
N THR A 327 -2.02 17.25 6.29
CA THR A 327 -2.88 18.07 5.41
C THR A 327 -4.02 17.18 4.90
N PRO A 328 -5.20 17.22 5.54
CA PRO A 328 -6.34 16.45 5.11
C PRO A 328 -6.88 16.96 3.77
N VAL A 329 -7.48 16.06 3.01
CA VAL A 329 -8.10 16.41 1.73
C VAL A 329 -9.59 16.64 1.89
N THR A 330 -10.13 17.57 1.10
CA THR A 330 -11.58 17.78 1.02
C THR A 330 -12.14 16.92 -0.12
N PRO A 331 -13.01 15.94 0.16
CA PRO A 331 -13.64 15.15 -0.90
C PRO A 331 -14.42 16.05 -1.86
N ALA A 332 -14.33 15.74 -3.14
CA ALA A 332 -15.21 16.40 -4.12
C ALA A 332 -16.66 15.97 -3.89
N ALA A 333 -17.59 16.91 -4.06
CA ALA A 333 -19.02 16.65 -3.82
C ALA A 333 -19.51 15.47 -4.68
N GLY A 334 -20.14 14.48 -4.04
CA GLY A 334 -20.72 13.30 -4.69
C GLY A 334 -19.70 12.32 -5.31
N LYS A 335 -18.40 12.46 -5.01
CA LYS A 335 -17.37 11.52 -5.45
C LYS A 335 -17.37 10.27 -4.58
N VAL A 336 -17.43 9.11 -5.22
CA VAL A 336 -17.15 7.78 -4.65
C VAL A 336 -16.04 7.15 -5.49
N VAL A 337 -14.97 6.73 -4.84
CA VAL A 337 -13.82 6.07 -5.47
C VAL A 337 -14.04 4.57 -5.46
N VAL A 338 -13.89 3.92 -6.60
CA VAL A 338 -13.95 2.45 -6.68
C VAL A 338 -12.55 1.89 -6.45
N GLY A 339 -12.43 0.98 -5.47
CA GLY A 339 -11.23 0.18 -5.27
C GLY A 339 -11.43 -1.22 -5.81
N GLU A 340 -10.69 -1.61 -6.84
CA GLU A 340 -10.67 -2.98 -7.37
C GLU A 340 -9.39 -3.67 -6.91
N GLU A 341 -9.51 -4.84 -6.29
CA GLU A 341 -8.39 -5.68 -5.89
C GLU A 341 -8.42 -7.00 -6.65
N ALA A 342 -7.29 -7.37 -7.26
CA ALA A 342 -7.07 -8.72 -7.78
C ALA A 342 -6.51 -9.62 -6.68
N THR A 343 -7.26 -10.67 -6.33
CA THR A 343 -6.99 -11.53 -5.18
C THR A 343 -7.23 -13.00 -5.48
N GLY A 344 -7.01 -13.89 -4.53
CA GLY A 344 -7.31 -15.30 -4.61
C GLY A 344 -6.92 -16.07 -3.36
N THR A 345 -7.68 -17.13 -3.02
CA THR A 345 -7.44 -17.95 -1.83
C THR A 345 -6.07 -18.65 -1.84
N TRP A 346 -5.55 -18.96 -3.01
CA TRP A 346 -4.24 -19.59 -3.23
C TRP A 346 -3.05 -18.64 -3.06
N CYS A 347 -3.31 -17.33 -3.12
CA CYS A 347 -2.28 -16.29 -3.09
C CYS A 347 -1.85 -16.01 -1.66
N GLN A 348 -0.61 -16.36 -1.32
CA GLN A 348 -0.10 -16.26 0.06
C GLN A 348 0.07 -14.81 0.55
N TRP A 349 0.20 -13.81 -0.36
CA TRP A 349 0.35 -12.39 -0.03
C TRP A 349 -0.98 -11.62 -0.07
N CYS A 350 -2.08 -12.26 -0.52
CA CYS A 350 -3.39 -11.63 -0.68
C CYS A 350 -4.09 -11.24 0.64
N PRO A 351 -3.77 -11.80 1.82
CA PRO A 351 -4.25 -11.21 3.07
C PRO A 351 -3.98 -9.70 3.21
N ARG A 352 -2.89 -9.20 2.60
CA ARG A 352 -2.59 -7.76 2.57
C ARG A 352 -3.66 -6.95 1.86
N GLY A 353 -4.16 -7.45 0.74
CA GLY A 353 -5.23 -6.78 0.01
C GLY A 353 -6.51 -6.67 0.83
N ALA A 354 -6.99 -7.78 1.39
CA ALA A 354 -8.17 -7.79 2.25
C ALA A 354 -8.06 -6.78 3.41
N VAL A 355 -6.89 -6.73 4.10
CA VAL A 355 -6.65 -5.82 5.22
C VAL A 355 -6.70 -4.35 4.78
N TYR A 356 -6.05 -3.99 3.68
CA TYR A 356 -6.04 -2.59 3.22
C TYR A 356 -7.38 -2.16 2.62
N MET A 357 -8.10 -3.05 1.93
CA MET A 357 -9.46 -2.79 1.43
C MET A 357 -10.44 -2.50 2.57
N ASP A 358 -10.43 -3.35 3.61
CA ASP A 358 -11.28 -3.17 4.79
C ASP A 358 -10.91 -1.88 5.58
N MET A 359 -9.62 -1.63 5.76
CA MET A 359 -9.13 -0.40 6.40
C MET A 359 -9.68 0.85 5.69
N ILE A 360 -9.63 0.90 4.36
CA ILE A 360 -10.10 2.05 3.58
C ILE A 360 -11.62 2.15 3.63
N ASN A 361 -12.33 1.03 3.50
CA ASN A 361 -13.78 0.98 3.59
C ASN A 361 -14.29 1.52 4.94
N THR A 362 -13.66 1.09 6.03
CA THR A 362 -13.97 1.56 7.39
C THR A 362 -13.60 3.04 7.58
N LYS A 363 -12.38 3.41 7.19
CA LYS A 363 -11.82 4.75 7.43
C LYS A 363 -12.51 5.84 6.60
N TYR A 364 -13.00 5.50 5.42
CA TYR A 364 -13.56 6.42 4.43
C TYR A 364 -14.98 6.03 4.00
N ALA A 365 -15.76 5.51 4.93
CA ALA A 365 -17.15 5.10 4.69
C ALA A 365 -17.96 6.21 3.96
N GLY A 366 -18.68 5.82 2.90
CA GLY A 366 -19.45 6.72 2.05
C GLY A 366 -18.67 7.35 0.89
N PHE A 367 -17.34 7.22 0.84
CA PHE A 367 -16.49 7.74 -0.25
C PHE A 367 -15.78 6.63 -1.04
N TYR A 368 -15.95 5.37 -0.64
CA TYR A 368 -15.24 4.24 -1.20
C TYR A 368 -16.20 3.10 -1.54
N ALA A 369 -15.99 2.46 -2.68
CA ALA A 369 -16.73 1.31 -3.16
C ALA A 369 -15.75 0.16 -3.45
N PRO A 370 -15.54 -0.77 -2.51
CA PRO A 370 -14.60 -1.88 -2.65
C PRO A 370 -15.13 -3.00 -3.53
N ILE A 371 -14.25 -3.63 -4.32
CA ILE A 371 -14.53 -4.82 -5.14
C ILE A 371 -13.33 -5.76 -5.10
N ALA A 372 -13.48 -6.95 -4.53
CA ALA A 372 -12.49 -8.02 -4.56
C ALA A 372 -12.74 -8.93 -5.76
N VAL A 373 -11.82 -8.95 -6.72
CA VAL A 373 -11.89 -9.76 -7.94
C VAL A 373 -11.04 -11.00 -7.74
N HIS A 374 -11.70 -12.11 -7.44
CA HIS A 374 -11.08 -13.40 -7.17
C HIS A 374 -10.61 -14.11 -8.44
N ASN A 375 -9.44 -14.75 -8.36
CA ASN A 375 -8.83 -15.54 -9.43
C ASN A 375 -8.72 -17.02 -9.03
N SER A 376 -9.12 -17.91 -9.93
CA SER A 376 -8.89 -19.38 -9.85
C SER A 376 -9.29 -20.02 -8.51
N ASP A 377 -10.37 -19.53 -7.89
CA ASP A 377 -10.96 -20.03 -6.67
C ASP A 377 -12.50 -20.05 -6.76
N PRO A 378 -13.24 -20.55 -5.75
CA PRO A 378 -14.70 -20.69 -5.84
C PRO A 378 -15.48 -19.37 -5.96
N MET A 379 -14.83 -18.23 -5.74
CA MET A 379 -15.45 -16.89 -5.80
C MET A 379 -15.17 -16.16 -7.12
N THR A 380 -14.52 -16.82 -8.07
CA THR A 380 -14.09 -16.20 -9.34
C THR A 380 -15.28 -15.85 -10.24
N VAL A 381 -15.36 -14.59 -10.65
CA VAL A 381 -16.19 -14.14 -11.78
C VAL A 381 -15.31 -14.09 -13.02
N THR A 382 -15.37 -15.10 -13.87
CA THR A 382 -14.42 -15.36 -14.97
C THR A 382 -14.19 -14.15 -15.89
N ALA A 383 -15.26 -13.43 -16.27
CA ALA A 383 -15.13 -12.26 -17.14
C ALA A 383 -14.42 -11.07 -16.45
N TYR A 384 -14.65 -10.92 -15.14
CA TYR A 384 -14.00 -9.87 -14.37
C TYR A 384 -12.53 -10.20 -14.13
N ASP A 385 -12.27 -11.43 -13.70
CA ASP A 385 -10.91 -11.94 -13.47
C ASP A 385 -10.05 -11.85 -14.74
N ALA A 386 -10.56 -12.27 -15.90
CA ALA A 386 -9.83 -12.17 -17.16
C ALA A 386 -9.48 -10.72 -17.53
N ALA A 387 -10.38 -9.78 -17.26
CA ALA A 387 -10.15 -8.36 -17.55
C ALA A 387 -9.14 -7.74 -16.57
N MET A 388 -9.22 -8.08 -15.28
CA MET A 388 -8.24 -7.66 -14.27
C MET A 388 -6.87 -8.26 -14.55
N GLY A 389 -6.81 -9.55 -14.88
CA GLY A 389 -5.57 -10.26 -15.23
C GLY A 389 -4.82 -9.65 -16.42
N ALA A 390 -5.54 -8.99 -17.34
CA ALA A 390 -4.92 -8.26 -18.46
C ALA A 390 -4.24 -6.94 -18.04
N LEU A 391 -4.56 -6.40 -16.87
CA LEU A 391 -3.99 -5.15 -16.36
C LEU A 391 -2.80 -5.36 -15.42
N ILE A 392 -2.81 -6.47 -14.66
CA ILE A 392 -1.88 -6.70 -13.56
C ILE A 392 -0.75 -7.63 -13.98
N SER A 393 0.35 -7.63 -13.23
CA SER A 393 1.49 -8.56 -13.41
C SER A 393 1.63 -9.58 -12.27
N GLY A 394 0.81 -9.49 -11.22
CA GLY A 394 0.85 -10.39 -10.06
C GLY A 394 -0.23 -10.12 -9.04
N TYR A 395 -0.30 -10.96 -8.00
CA TYR A 395 -1.27 -10.92 -6.93
C TYR A 395 -0.59 -10.73 -5.56
N PRO A 396 -1.16 -9.93 -4.62
CA PRO A 396 -2.30 -9.05 -4.86
C PRO A 396 -1.91 -7.81 -5.66
N SER A 397 -2.86 -7.25 -6.39
CA SER A 397 -2.74 -5.94 -7.04
C SER A 397 -4.03 -5.15 -6.83
N ALA A 398 -3.92 -3.83 -6.70
CA ALA A 398 -5.08 -2.97 -6.49
C ALA A 398 -5.08 -1.76 -7.43
N LEU A 399 -6.27 -1.20 -7.68
CA LEU A 399 -6.49 0.02 -8.45
C LEU A 399 -7.56 0.88 -7.78
N ALA A 400 -7.32 2.18 -7.65
CA ALA A 400 -8.37 3.15 -7.33
C ALA A 400 -8.85 3.84 -8.60
N ASP A 401 -10.17 3.72 -8.91
CA ASP A 401 -10.79 4.22 -10.15
C ASP A 401 -10.08 3.75 -11.44
N ARG A 402 -9.47 2.59 -11.46
CA ARG A 402 -8.66 2.07 -12.59
C ARG A 402 -7.54 3.04 -13.01
N ASN A 403 -6.96 3.78 -12.07
CA ASN A 403 -5.93 4.78 -12.41
C ASN A 403 -4.59 4.13 -12.76
N SER A 404 -3.96 3.47 -11.81
CA SER A 404 -2.71 2.69 -12.00
C SER A 404 -2.72 1.47 -11.10
N VAL A 405 -2.06 0.41 -11.56
CA VAL A 405 -1.86 -0.80 -10.75
C VAL A 405 -0.84 -0.52 -9.67
N ILE A 406 -1.18 -0.87 -8.44
CA ILE A 406 -0.34 -0.68 -7.25
C ILE A 406 -0.40 -1.90 -6.35
N ASP A 407 0.54 -1.99 -5.42
CA ASP A 407 0.41 -2.85 -4.25
C ASP A 407 -0.73 -2.33 -3.35
N PRO A 408 -1.57 -3.20 -2.76
CA PRO A 408 -2.65 -2.77 -1.89
C PRO A 408 -2.25 -1.85 -0.73
N SER A 409 -1.01 -1.94 -0.23
CA SER A 409 -0.50 -1.05 0.81
C SER A 409 -0.42 0.43 0.38
N ALA A 410 -0.38 0.70 -0.93
CA ALA A 410 -0.39 2.06 -1.49
C ALA A 410 -1.81 2.55 -1.86
N LEU A 411 -2.86 1.74 -1.64
CA LEU A 411 -4.23 2.04 -2.08
C LEU A 411 -4.81 3.29 -1.41
N GLU A 412 -4.48 3.52 -0.13
CA GLU A 412 -4.94 4.72 0.59
C GLU A 412 -4.42 6.01 -0.05
N GLY A 413 -3.15 6.06 -0.44
CA GLY A 413 -2.56 7.21 -1.13
C GLY A 413 -3.23 7.47 -2.48
N GLN A 414 -3.53 6.40 -3.23
CA GLN A 414 -4.27 6.51 -4.49
C GLN A 414 -5.71 6.99 -4.24
N PHE A 415 -6.41 6.43 -3.26
CA PHE A 415 -7.76 6.88 -2.85
C PHE A 415 -7.79 8.38 -2.53
N LEU A 416 -6.88 8.86 -1.67
CA LEU A 416 -6.82 10.28 -1.30
C LEU A 416 -6.56 11.20 -2.51
N SER A 417 -5.79 10.75 -3.49
CA SER A 417 -5.57 11.48 -4.73
C SER A 417 -6.79 11.51 -5.66
N ARG A 418 -7.64 10.48 -5.59
CA ARG A 418 -8.83 10.34 -6.45
C ARG A 418 -10.07 11.01 -5.87
N VAL A 419 -10.26 10.94 -4.56
CA VAL A 419 -11.48 11.45 -3.89
C VAL A 419 -11.67 12.97 -4.03
N VAL A 420 -10.61 13.72 -4.31
CA VAL A 420 -10.64 15.17 -4.52
C VAL A 420 -11.02 15.59 -5.94
N ILE A 421 -11.09 14.64 -6.88
CA ILE A 421 -11.39 14.93 -8.28
C ILE A 421 -12.90 15.04 -8.43
N ALA A 422 -13.38 16.22 -8.85
CA ALA A 422 -14.79 16.45 -9.08
C ALA A 422 -15.32 15.51 -10.18
N PRO A 423 -16.35 14.71 -9.88
CA PRO A 423 -16.91 13.78 -10.86
C PRO A 423 -17.71 14.51 -11.94
N LYS A 424 -17.69 13.99 -13.14
CA LYS A 424 -18.48 14.54 -14.25
C LYS A 424 -19.95 14.14 -14.20
N ALA A 425 -20.29 13.08 -13.46
CA ALA A 425 -21.66 12.70 -13.20
C ALA A 425 -21.83 12.24 -11.75
N PHE A 426 -22.95 12.58 -11.11
CA PHE A 426 -23.39 11.89 -9.91
C PHE A 426 -24.06 10.58 -10.28
N VAL A 427 -23.85 9.55 -9.46
CA VAL A 427 -24.34 8.19 -9.70
C VAL A 427 -25.19 7.76 -8.52
N VAL A 428 -26.44 7.37 -8.78
CA VAL A 428 -27.39 6.90 -7.76
C VAL A 428 -27.93 5.54 -8.16
N ASN A 429 -27.78 4.56 -7.28
CA ASN A 429 -28.38 3.24 -7.45
C ASN A 429 -29.79 3.24 -6.84
N GLY A 430 -30.78 2.82 -7.62
CA GLY A 430 -32.12 2.47 -7.17
C GLY A 430 -32.40 1.01 -7.45
N ALA A 431 -33.33 0.39 -6.72
CA ALA A 431 -33.62 -1.03 -6.93
C ALA A 431 -35.08 -1.41 -6.60
N THR A 432 -35.50 -2.56 -7.15
CA THR A 432 -36.53 -3.42 -6.58
C THR A 432 -35.94 -4.79 -6.31
N TYR A 433 -36.29 -5.39 -5.19
CA TYR A 433 -35.87 -6.73 -4.83
C TYR A 433 -37.05 -7.61 -4.41
N ASN A 434 -37.13 -8.80 -4.99
CA ASN A 434 -38.13 -9.81 -4.62
C ASN A 434 -37.42 -10.96 -3.93
N SER A 435 -37.55 -11.06 -2.61
CA SER A 435 -36.89 -12.08 -1.79
C SER A 435 -37.34 -13.51 -2.09
N SER A 436 -38.57 -13.72 -2.61
CA SER A 436 -39.07 -15.05 -2.95
C SER A 436 -38.47 -15.57 -4.25
N THR A 437 -38.32 -14.72 -5.27
CA THR A 437 -37.70 -15.09 -6.54
C THR A 437 -36.20 -14.75 -6.61
N ARG A 438 -35.70 -14.02 -5.61
CA ARG A 438 -34.32 -13.48 -5.51
C ARG A 438 -33.91 -12.65 -6.70
N VAL A 439 -34.88 -12.02 -7.39
CA VAL A 439 -34.64 -11.12 -8.51
C VAL A 439 -34.39 -9.71 -7.97
N LEU A 440 -33.22 -9.19 -8.26
CA LEU A 440 -32.77 -7.83 -7.99
C LEU A 440 -32.75 -7.05 -9.29
N ASN A 441 -33.68 -6.09 -9.47
CA ASN A 441 -33.64 -5.13 -10.57
C ASN A 441 -33.00 -3.85 -10.06
N VAL A 442 -31.95 -3.41 -10.74
CA VAL A 442 -31.17 -2.22 -10.38
C VAL A 442 -31.37 -1.15 -11.46
N SER A 443 -31.61 0.07 -11.03
CA SER A 443 -31.50 1.26 -11.88
C SER A 443 -30.30 2.09 -11.44
N VAL A 444 -29.36 2.34 -12.36
CA VAL A 444 -28.24 3.26 -12.12
C VAL A 444 -28.53 4.57 -12.85
N THR A 445 -28.75 5.63 -12.09
CA THR A 445 -29.08 6.97 -12.60
C THR A 445 -27.86 7.87 -12.53
N TYR A 446 -27.54 8.48 -13.66
CA TYR A 446 -26.40 9.37 -13.85
C TYR A 446 -26.90 10.79 -14.12
N THR A 447 -26.52 11.73 -13.26
CA THR A 447 -26.83 13.18 -13.46
C THR A 447 -25.56 13.90 -13.82
N MET A 448 -25.44 14.35 -15.06
CA MET A 448 -24.24 15.05 -15.54
C MET A 448 -24.03 16.35 -14.78
N GLN A 449 -22.88 16.49 -14.13
CA GLN A 449 -22.49 17.70 -13.42
C GLN A 449 -21.82 18.71 -14.35
N THR A 450 -21.12 18.21 -15.36
CA THR A 450 -20.50 19.00 -16.43
C THR A 450 -20.87 18.42 -17.79
N ALA A 451 -20.71 19.21 -18.86
CA ALA A 451 -20.81 18.67 -20.21
C ALA A 451 -19.70 17.63 -20.44
N ILE A 452 -20.07 16.53 -21.08
CA ILE A 452 -19.15 15.45 -21.45
C ILE A 452 -19.09 15.29 -22.96
N SER A 453 -17.97 14.78 -23.48
CA SER A 453 -17.77 14.36 -24.85
C SER A 453 -16.92 13.10 -24.92
N GLY A 454 -17.19 12.23 -25.86
CA GLY A 454 -16.53 10.95 -26.03
C GLY A 454 -17.37 9.76 -25.53
N ASN A 455 -16.82 8.56 -25.66
CA ASN A 455 -17.51 7.30 -25.36
C ASN A 455 -17.46 6.98 -23.86
N TYR A 456 -18.26 7.69 -23.05
CA TYR A 456 -18.51 7.31 -21.66
C TYR A 456 -19.40 6.07 -21.59
N LYS A 457 -19.20 5.26 -20.54
CA LYS A 457 -19.84 3.96 -20.44
C LYS A 457 -20.44 3.75 -19.05
N ALA A 458 -21.48 2.91 -18.97
CA ALA A 458 -22.18 2.52 -17.75
C ALA A 458 -21.94 1.05 -17.45
N ALA A 459 -21.68 0.70 -16.20
CA ALA A 459 -21.59 -0.67 -15.74
C ALA A 459 -22.17 -0.82 -14.34
N CYS A 460 -22.50 -2.05 -13.96
CA CYS A 460 -22.95 -2.38 -12.61
C CYS A 460 -22.27 -3.66 -12.14
N VAL A 461 -21.73 -3.61 -10.92
CA VAL A 461 -21.17 -4.76 -10.22
C VAL A 461 -22.02 -5.05 -8.99
N ILE A 462 -22.21 -6.33 -8.68
CA ILE A 462 -22.77 -6.80 -7.42
C ILE A 462 -21.63 -7.43 -6.63
N THR A 463 -21.46 -7.01 -5.37
CA THR A 463 -20.52 -7.61 -4.43
C THR A 463 -21.24 -8.22 -3.25
N GLU A 464 -20.60 -9.13 -2.56
CA GLU A 464 -21.10 -9.77 -1.34
C GLU A 464 -20.01 -9.77 -0.27
N ASP A 465 -20.40 -9.39 0.95
CA ASP A 465 -19.55 -9.48 2.13
C ASP A 465 -19.81 -10.77 2.88
N ASP A 466 -18.91 -11.11 3.82
CA ASP A 466 -19.00 -12.25 4.72
C ASP A 466 -19.13 -13.60 3.98
N VAL A 467 -18.50 -13.73 2.83
CA VAL A 467 -18.54 -14.96 2.05
C VAL A 467 -17.73 -16.05 2.73
N THR A 468 -18.36 -17.18 2.99
CA THR A 468 -17.76 -18.35 3.64
C THR A 468 -17.86 -19.61 2.77
N GLY A 469 -17.04 -20.61 3.08
CA GLY A 469 -17.08 -21.91 2.40
C GLY A 469 -16.50 -23.04 3.25
N THR A 470 -16.78 -24.28 2.87
CA THR A 470 -16.38 -25.46 3.66
C THR A 470 -15.27 -26.31 3.02
N GLY A 471 -14.96 -26.07 1.75
CA GLY A 471 -13.92 -26.83 1.02
C GLY A 471 -12.52 -26.27 1.23
N SER A 472 -11.50 -27.09 1.00
CA SER A 472 -10.07 -26.66 1.07
C SER A 472 -9.72 -25.55 0.07
N THR A 473 -10.52 -25.37 -0.98
CA THR A 473 -10.37 -24.27 -1.95
C THR A 473 -10.78 -22.91 -1.38
N TYR A 474 -11.42 -22.87 -0.21
CA TYR A 474 -11.66 -21.66 0.59
C TYR A 474 -10.61 -21.44 1.68
N ASN A 475 -9.58 -22.29 1.79
CA ASN A 475 -8.45 -21.99 2.68
C ASN A 475 -7.62 -20.85 2.08
N GLN A 476 -7.30 -19.85 2.90
CA GLN A 476 -6.44 -18.73 2.46
C GLN A 476 -4.97 -19.06 2.71
N ALA A 477 -4.15 -19.08 1.66
CA ALA A 477 -2.71 -19.14 1.80
C ALA A 477 -2.19 -17.86 2.50
N ASN A 478 -1.25 -18.00 3.44
CA ASN A 478 -0.88 -16.92 4.36
C ASN A 478 0.64 -16.84 4.60
N ALA A 479 1.34 -15.95 3.89
CA ALA A 479 2.77 -15.70 4.09
C ALA A 479 3.09 -14.92 5.37
N TYR A 480 2.10 -14.35 6.04
CA TYR A 480 2.28 -13.59 7.28
C TYR A 480 2.30 -14.47 8.52
N SER A 481 1.89 -15.74 8.41
CA SER A 481 1.85 -16.70 9.51
C SER A 481 3.16 -16.73 10.30
N GLY A 482 3.06 -16.59 11.63
CA GLY A 482 4.22 -16.56 12.53
C GLY A 482 4.91 -15.20 12.66
N GLY A 483 4.42 -14.15 11.99
CA GLY A 483 4.85 -12.76 12.17
C GLY A 483 6.17 -12.36 11.49
N GLY A 484 6.85 -13.29 10.81
CA GLY A 484 8.14 -13.01 10.15
C GLY A 484 8.04 -11.99 9.00
N SER A 485 6.86 -11.80 8.43
CA SER A 485 6.57 -10.81 7.36
C SER A 485 5.88 -9.54 7.91
N GLY A 486 5.91 -9.32 9.22
CA GLY A 486 5.30 -8.17 9.89
C GLY A 486 3.83 -8.36 10.28
N VAL A 487 3.28 -7.33 10.92
CA VAL A 487 1.87 -7.30 11.33
C VAL A 487 0.98 -7.08 10.11
N MET A 488 -0.07 -7.89 9.96
CA MET A 488 -1.00 -7.81 8.83
C MET A 488 -2.44 -8.12 9.30
N GLY A 489 -3.02 -7.17 10.08
CA GLY A 489 -4.43 -7.21 10.47
C GLY A 489 -4.85 -8.47 11.24
N GLY A 490 -3.93 -9.17 11.90
CA GLY A 490 -4.18 -10.41 12.63
C GLY A 490 -3.76 -11.68 11.88
N PHE A 491 -3.52 -11.62 10.56
CA PHE A 491 -3.07 -12.78 9.78
C PHE A 491 -1.72 -13.33 10.25
N GLU A 492 -0.89 -12.50 10.88
CA GLU A 492 0.39 -12.92 11.49
C GLU A 492 0.22 -13.90 12.65
N THR A 493 -0.96 -13.95 13.25
CA THR A 493 -1.30 -14.89 14.33
C THR A 493 -2.01 -16.16 13.83
N LEU A 494 -2.41 -16.18 12.56
CA LEU A 494 -3.15 -17.27 11.94
C LEU A 494 -2.21 -18.27 11.25
N PRO A 495 -2.61 -19.55 11.09
CA PRO A 495 -1.80 -20.56 10.41
C PRO A 495 -1.68 -20.30 8.90
N ASN A 496 -0.79 -21.06 8.24
CA ASN A 496 -0.71 -21.14 6.78
C ASN A 496 -1.00 -22.59 6.31
N PRO A 497 -2.07 -22.85 5.53
CA PRO A 497 -3.13 -21.90 5.17
C PRO A 497 -4.07 -21.60 6.35
N VAL A 498 -4.76 -20.46 6.30
CA VAL A 498 -5.87 -20.16 7.21
C VAL A 498 -7.05 -21.06 6.82
N PRO A 499 -7.63 -21.83 7.76
CA PRO A 499 -8.71 -22.76 7.42
C PRO A 499 -9.98 -22.05 6.94
N ALA A 500 -10.67 -22.62 5.96
CA ALA A 500 -11.93 -22.13 5.42
C ALA A 500 -12.99 -21.82 6.51
N ALA A 501 -13.02 -22.64 7.57
CA ALA A 501 -13.98 -22.46 8.68
C ALA A 501 -13.77 -21.17 9.50
N THR A 502 -12.62 -20.48 9.32
CA THR A 502 -12.28 -19.22 9.99
C THR A 502 -12.12 -18.06 9.02
N MET A 503 -12.26 -18.32 7.71
CA MET A 503 -12.18 -17.29 6.68
C MET A 503 -13.55 -16.68 6.39
N HIS A 504 -13.54 -15.36 6.31
CA HIS A 504 -14.63 -14.52 5.85
C HIS A 504 -14.05 -13.62 4.75
N TYR A 505 -14.69 -13.62 3.58
CA TYR A 505 -14.23 -12.85 2.43
C TYR A 505 -15.21 -11.73 2.15
N ASP A 506 -14.73 -10.49 2.18
CA ASP A 506 -15.55 -9.29 1.97
C ASP A 506 -15.36 -8.73 0.57
N PHE A 507 -16.32 -7.94 0.13
CA PHE A 507 -16.32 -7.22 -1.15
C PHE A 507 -16.23 -8.11 -2.38
N VAL A 508 -16.54 -9.40 -2.24
CA VAL A 508 -16.41 -10.42 -3.30
C VAL A 508 -17.29 -10.07 -4.48
N ALA A 509 -16.68 -9.84 -5.65
CA ALA A 509 -17.43 -9.64 -6.89
C ALA A 509 -18.27 -10.88 -7.22
N ARG A 510 -19.59 -10.71 -7.41
CA ARG A 510 -20.54 -11.79 -7.74
C ARG A 510 -21.08 -11.66 -9.16
N PHE A 511 -21.32 -10.44 -9.61
CA PHE A 511 -21.76 -10.15 -10.97
C PHE A 511 -21.09 -8.89 -11.50
N LEU A 512 -20.85 -8.89 -12.80
CA LEU A 512 -20.41 -7.74 -13.58
C LEU A 512 -21.30 -7.62 -14.81
N SER A 513 -21.93 -6.48 -15.01
CA SER A 513 -22.84 -6.25 -16.14
C SER A 513 -22.63 -4.88 -16.79
N PRO A 514 -22.57 -4.80 -18.16
CA PRO A 514 -22.56 -5.94 -19.08
C PRO A 514 -21.20 -6.67 -19.10
N ASP A 515 -20.10 -5.93 -18.96
CA ASP A 515 -18.72 -6.38 -18.93
C ASP A 515 -17.81 -5.34 -18.26
N PHE A 516 -16.51 -5.62 -18.22
CA PHE A 516 -15.50 -4.75 -17.60
C PHE A 516 -15.41 -3.37 -18.24
N THR A 517 -15.67 -3.28 -19.55
CA THR A 517 -15.59 -2.02 -20.29
C THR A 517 -16.86 -1.17 -20.19
N GLY A 518 -17.99 -1.78 -19.84
CA GLY A 518 -19.29 -1.15 -19.72
C GLY A 518 -20.05 -1.00 -21.03
N ILE A 519 -21.31 -0.54 -20.96
CA ILE A 519 -22.20 -0.29 -22.11
C ILE A 519 -21.57 0.79 -23.01
N PRO A 520 -21.18 0.48 -24.24
CA PRO A 520 -20.56 1.46 -25.13
C PRO A 520 -21.57 2.54 -25.55
N ASN A 521 -21.11 3.79 -25.67
CA ASN A 521 -21.93 4.95 -26.04
C ASN A 521 -23.18 5.15 -25.17
N ALA A 522 -23.14 4.72 -23.91
CA ALA A 522 -24.25 4.81 -22.97
C ALA A 522 -24.81 6.26 -22.88
N PHE A 523 -23.95 7.26 -23.03
CA PHE A 523 -24.31 8.66 -22.86
C PHE A 523 -24.27 9.44 -24.21
N GLY A 524 -24.25 8.72 -25.33
CA GLY A 524 -24.03 9.29 -26.67
C GLY A 524 -22.60 9.78 -26.87
N THR A 525 -22.38 10.56 -27.94
CA THR A 525 -21.05 11.16 -28.20
C THR A 525 -20.80 12.42 -27.38
N SER A 526 -21.85 13.02 -26.82
CA SER A 526 -21.80 14.16 -25.92
C SER A 526 -23.10 14.29 -25.12
N ALA A 527 -23.02 14.85 -23.91
CA ALA A 527 -24.19 15.21 -23.11
C ALA A 527 -23.92 16.53 -22.39
N ALA A 528 -24.96 17.37 -22.26
CA ALA A 528 -24.88 18.63 -21.54
C ALA A 528 -24.94 18.42 -20.02
N SER A 529 -24.44 19.41 -19.28
CA SER A 529 -24.66 19.46 -17.82
C SER A 529 -26.15 19.44 -17.49
N GLY A 530 -26.54 18.75 -16.41
CA GLY A 530 -27.94 18.56 -16.00
C GLY A 530 -28.68 17.45 -16.72
N THR A 531 -28.12 16.86 -17.80
CA THR A 531 -28.73 15.69 -18.46
C THR A 531 -28.74 14.49 -17.54
N ILE A 532 -29.87 13.77 -17.53
CA ILE A 532 -30.07 12.57 -16.70
C ILE A 532 -30.20 11.36 -17.61
N PHE A 533 -29.45 10.30 -17.27
CA PHE A 533 -29.53 8.99 -17.90
C PHE A 533 -29.80 7.94 -16.84
N THR A 534 -30.60 6.92 -17.17
CA THR A 534 -30.81 5.77 -16.29
C THR A 534 -30.65 4.49 -17.07
N TYR A 535 -29.84 3.58 -16.53
CA TYR A 535 -29.66 2.23 -17.08
C TYR A 535 -30.15 1.20 -16.08
N ASN A 536 -30.86 0.19 -16.60
CA ASN A 536 -31.44 -0.88 -15.79
C ASN A 536 -30.66 -2.17 -16.00
N PHE A 537 -30.39 -2.84 -14.89
CA PHE A 537 -29.73 -4.15 -14.80
C PHE A 537 -30.63 -5.10 -14.01
N SER A 538 -30.58 -6.39 -14.29
CA SER A 538 -31.35 -7.38 -13.56
C SER A 538 -30.47 -8.58 -13.22
N PHE A 539 -30.51 -9.01 -11.96
CA PHE A 539 -29.72 -10.10 -11.44
C PHE A 539 -30.63 -11.08 -10.70
N THR A 540 -30.40 -12.37 -10.86
CA THR A 540 -31.04 -13.38 -10.01
C THR A 540 -29.97 -13.88 -9.04
N LEU A 541 -30.13 -13.56 -7.77
CA LEU A 541 -29.18 -13.93 -6.73
C LEU A 541 -29.32 -15.45 -6.43
N PRO A 542 -28.25 -16.26 -6.55
CA PRO A 542 -28.28 -17.67 -6.13
C PRO A 542 -28.72 -17.80 -4.67
N ALA A 543 -29.36 -18.93 -4.35
CA ALA A 543 -29.80 -19.18 -2.96
C ALA A 543 -28.64 -19.28 -1.96
N SER A 544 -27.42 -19.54 -2.45
CA SER A 544 -26.21 -19.62 -1.64
C SER A 544 -25.64 -18.25 -1.26
N TYR A 545 -26.12 -17.13 -1.86
CA TYR A 545 -25.67 -15.79 -1.51
C TYR A 545 -26.50 -15.23 -0.37
N ASP A 546 -25.88 -14.51 0.54
CA ASP A 546 -26.60 -13.78 1.59
C ASP A 546 -27.05 -12.42 1.06
N ASP A 547 -28.35 -12.27 0.79
CA ASP A 547 -28.92 -11.04 0.24
C ASP A 547 -28.85 -9.84 1.20
N THR A 548 -28.56 -10.06 2.48
CA THR A 548 -28.33 -9.00 3.46
C THR A 548 -26.91 -8.41 3.37
N GLN A 549 -25.98 -9.15 2.75
CA GLN A 549 -24.57 -8.80 2.56
C GLN A 549 -24.27 -8.30 1.13
N ILE A 550 -25.31 -8.14 0.31
CA ILE A 550 -25.14 -7.69 -1.08
C ILE A 550 -25.02 -6.17 -1.16
N HIS A 551 -24.02 -5.74 -1.94
CA HIS A 551 -23.83 -4.35 -2.34
C HIS A 551 -23.94 -4.19 -3.85
N ILE A 552 -24.35 -2.97 -4.26
CA ILE A 552 -24.53 -2.57 -5.66
C ILE A 552 -23.53 -1.45 -5.96
N VAL A 553 -22.68 -1.63 -6.96
CA VAL A 553 -21.72 -0.64 -7.45
C VAL A 553 -22.11 -0.24 -8.88
N GLY A 554 -22.81 0.88 -9.02
CA GLY A 554 -23.06 1.48 -10.34
C GLY A 554 -21.86 2.33 -10.74
N MET A 555 -21.28 2.12 -11.93
CA MET A 555 -20.05 2.78 -12.37
C MET A 555 -20.27 3.69 -13.57
N PHE A 556 -19.69 4.89 -13.54
CA PHE A 556 -19.53 5.82 -14.65
C PHE A 556 -18.09 5.78 -15.13
N ILE A 557 -17.88 5.22 -16.33
CA ILE A 557 -16.55 4.93 -16.89
C ILE A 557 -16.24 5.92 -17.99
N ASP A 558 -15.07 6.54 -17.95
CA ASP A 558 -14.61 7.52 -18.91
C ASP A 558 -14.15 6.88 -20.24
N PRO A 559 -13.92 7.67 -21.29
CA PRO A 559 -13.49 7.14 -22.59
C PRO A 559 -12.15 6.39 -22.56
N THR A 560 -11.30 6.60 -21.55
CA THR A 560 -10.01 5.91 -21.37
C THR A 560 -10.14 4.58 -20.63
N GLY A 561 -11.32 4.27 -20.07
CA GLY A 561 -11.60 3.08 -19.30
C GLY A 561 -11.42 3.26 -17.79
N LYS A 562 -11.08 4.47 -17.31
CA LYS A 562 -11.02 4.80 -15.88
C LYS A 562 -12.41 5.05 -15.33
N ILE A 563 -12.61 4.81 -14.04
CA ILE A 563 -13.87 5.11 -13.37
C ILE A 563 -13.84 6.57 -12.94
N ASP A 564 -14.77 7.38 -13.48
CA ASP A 564 -14.92 8.78 -13.10
C ASP A 564 -15.66 8.91 -11.77
N ASN A 565 -16.74 8.11 -11.59
CA ASN A 565 -17.53 8.07 -10.35
C ASN A 565 -18.32 6.78 -10.21
N ALA A 566 -18.82 6.53 -9.00
CA ALA A 566 -19.70 5.39 -8.73
C ALA A 566 -20.83 5.74 -7.74
N GLY A 567 -21.85 4.90 -7.74
CA GLY A 567 -22.82 4.76 -6.65
C GLY A 567 -22.54 3.46 -5.90
N PHE A 568 -22.53 3.49 -4.57
CA PHE A 568 -22.32 2.32 -3.72
C PHE A 568 -23.45 2.24 -2.70
N THR A 569 -24.18 1.13 -2.67
CA THR A 569 -25.37 0.95 -1.80
C THR A 569 -25.59 -0.51 -1.46
N THR A 570 -26.18 -0.77 -0.30
CA THR A 570 -26.82 -2.07 -0.01
C THR A 570 -28.14 -2.21 -0.78
N ILE A 571 -28.72 -3.42 -0.82
CA ILE A 571 -30.06 -3.62 -1.40
C ILE A 571 -31.11 -2.74 -0.70
N PRO A 572 -31.23 -2.68 0.65
CA PRO A 572 -32.20 -1.82 1.31
C PRO A 572 -32.04 -0.32 0.97
N GLN A 573 -30.80 0.17 0.87
CA GLN A 573 -30.54 1.56 0.49
C GLN A 573 -30.97 1.85 -0.95
N ALA A 574 -30.64 0.96 -1.88
CA ALA A 574 -31.07 1.10 -3.28
C ALA A 574 -32.59 1.02 -3.43
N VAL A 575 -33.27 0.17 -2.66
CA VAL A 575 -34.74 0.09 -2.63
C VAL A 575 -35.35 1.39 -2.07
N ALA A 576 -34.73 1.98 -1.02
CA ALA A 576 -35.16 3.26 -0.46
C ALA A 576 -34.96 4.43 -1.45
N ASN A 577 -33.90 4.38 -2.29
CA ASN A 577 -33.70 5.36 -3.37
C ASN A 577 -34.76 5.25 -4.49
N GLY A 578 -35.43 4.10 -4.58
CA GLY A 578 -36.46 3.84 -5.58
C GLY A 578 -35.91 3.41 -6.94
N TYR A 579 -36.58 2.44 -7.56
CA TYR A 579 -36.27 2.00 -8.91
C TYR A 579 -36.82 2.98 -9.96
N VAL A 580 -35.96 3.39 -10.88
CA VAL A 580 -36.33 4.28 -12.00
C VAL A 580 -36.28 3.47 -13.29
N ALA A 581 -37.42 3.36 -13.99
CA ALA A 581 -37.44 2.77 -15.33
C ALA A 581 -36.68 3.70 -16.29
N GLY A 582 -35.58 3.23 -16.82
CA GLY A 582 -34.72 3.96 -17.75
C GLY A 582 -34.71 3.30 -19.13
N SER A 583 -33.73 3.68 -19.94
CA SER A 583 -33.42 2.96 -21.18
C SER A 583 -32.90 1.56 -20.77
N SER A 584 -33.77 0.58 -20.76
CA SER A 584 -33.39 -0.78 -20.47
C SER A 584 -32.54 -1.34 -21.61
N MET A 585 -31.25 -1.37 -21.42
CA MET A 585 -30.40 -2.37 -22.04
C MET A 585 -30.50 -3.59 -21.14
N GLY A 586 -31.60 -4.33 -21.27
CA GLY A 586 -31.76 -5.59 -20.56
C GLY A 586 -30.71 -6.57 -21.05
N VAL A 587 -29.61 -6.67 -20.35
CA VAL A 587 -28.80 -7.87 -20.39
C VAL A 587 -29.37 -8.75 -19.27
N THR A 588 -30.30 -9.58 -19.62
CA THR A 588 -30.61 -10.74 -18.78
C THR A 588 -29.39 -11.64 -18.91
N ASN A 589 -28.45 -11.52 -17.98
CA ASN A 589 -27.45 -12.57 -17.83
C ASN A 589 -28.23 -13.84 -17.47
N LEU A 590 -28.18 -14.82 -18.34
CA LEU A 590 -28.44 -16.20 -17.91
C LEU A 590 -27.38 -16.51 -16.86
N SER A 591 -27.70 -16.21 -15.60
CA SER A 591 -26.91 -16.61 -14.44
C SER A 591 -27.23 -18.06 -14.13
N GLY A 592 -26.72 -18.91 -15.02
CA GLY A 592 -26.53 -20.32 -14.76
C GLY A 592 -25.20 -20.67 -15.44
N PRO A 593 -24.43 -21.60 -14.92
CA PRO A 593 -23.15 -21.99 -15.51
C PRO A 593 -23.29 -22.60 -16.92
N ASP A 594 -24.49 -22.58 -17.52
CA ASP A 594 -24.85 -23.49 -18.57
C ASP A 594 -24.95 -22.88 -19.98
N ALA A 595 -25.03 -21.54 -20.18
CA ALA A 595 -25.05 -20.96 -21.53
C ALA A 595 -24.59 -19.48 -21.61
N ILE A 596 -23.75 -19.17 -22.58
CA ILE A 596 -23.40 -17.79 -22.99
C ILE A 596 -24.04 -17.54 -24.35
N VAL A 597 -24.76 -16.42 -24.51
CA VAL A 597 -25.44 -16.03 -25.76
C VAL A 597 -24.87 -14.70 -26.26
N ASN A 598 -24.27 -14.68 -27.43
CA ASN A 598 -23.81 -13.45 -28.12
C ASN A 598 -24.43 -13.39 -29.52
N VAL A 599 -24.74 -12.18 -30.03
CA VAL A 599 -25.29 -11.97 -31.38
C VAL A 599 -24.42 -11.01 -32.14
N TYR A 600 -23.79 -11.46 -33.22
CA TYR A 600 -22.88 -10.65 -34.04
C TYR A 600 -22.91 -11.05 -35.53
N PRO A 601 -22.58 -10.12 -36.46
CA PRO A 601 -22.45 -8.70 -36.25
C PRO A 601 -23.78 -8.06 -35.85
N ASN A 602 -23.69 -7.02 -35.02
CA ASN A 602 -24.81 -6.20 -34.59
C ASN A 602 -24.32 -4.74 -34.43
N PRO A 603 -24.72 -3.80 -35.30
CA PRO A 603 -25.65 -3.91 -36.41
C PRO A 603 -25.23 -4.84 -37.56
N THR A 604 -26.25 -5.28 -38.34
CA THR A 604 -26.05 -6.16 -39.51
C THR A 604 -26.83 -5.65 -40.71
N THR A 605 -26.39 -6.04 -41.93
CA THR A 605 -27.16 -5.75 -43.16
C THR A 605 -28.16 -6.88 -43.45
N ASN A 606 -27.72 -8.14 -43.50
CA ASN A 606 -28.59 -9.25 -43.87
C ASN A 606 -28.46 -10.49 -42.97
N TYR A 607 -27.28 -10.71 -42.40
CA TYR A 607 -27.00 -11.93 -41.64
C TYR A 607 -26.36 -11.60 -40.31
N SER A 608 -26.76 -12.30 -39.27
CA SER A 608 -26.14 -12.27 -37.95
C SER A 608 -25.97 -13.71 -37.43
N THR A 609 -25.15 -13.90 -36.43
CA THR A 609 -24.88 -15.17 -35.80
C THR A 609 -25.20 -15.09 -34.33
N ILE A 610 -25.96 -16.04 -33.81
CA ILE A 610 -26.12 -16.26 -32.37
C ILE A 610 -25.06 -17.25 -31.96
N ALA A 611 -24.04 -16.79 -31.24
CA ALA A 611 -23.05 -17.68 -30.64
C ALA A 611 -23.53 -18.13 -29.26
N LEU A 612 -23.61 -19.44 -29.08
CA LEU A 612 -23.94 -20.10 -27.83
C LEU A 612 -22.73 -20.88 -27.31
N ASN A 613 -22.52 -20.85 -26.00
CA ASN A 613 -21.61 -21.76 -25.33
C ASN A 613 -22.37 -22.50 -24.25
N LEU A 614 -22.70 -23.79 -24.50
CA LEU A 614 -23.50 -24.64 -23.63
C LEU A 614 -22.59 -25.60 -22.88
N THR A 615 -22.72 -25.65 -21.57
CA THR A 615 -21.89 -26.53 -20.69
C THR A 615 -22.46 -27.92 -20.56
N LYS A 616 -23.74 -28.14 -20.98
CA LYS A 616 -24.45 -29.43 -21.03
C LYS A 616 -25.39 -29.48 -22.24
N PRO A 617 -25.82 -30.65 -22.67
CA PRO A 617 -26.91 -30.79 -23.65
C PRO A 617 -28.15 -30.04 -23.18
N SER A 618 -28.61 -29.03 -23.97
CA SER A 618 -29.75 -28.17 -23.63
C SER A 618 -30.68 -27.97 -24.82
N GLU A 619 -31.98 -27.87 -24.56
CA GLU A 619 -32.98 -27.58 -25.59
C GLU A 619 -32.93 -26.08 -25.94
N VAL A 620 -32.77 -25.75 -27.23
CA VAL A 620 -32.59 -24.38 -27.69
C VAL A 620 -33.71 -23.99 -28.66
N MET A 621 -34.35 -22.84 -28.36
CA MET A 621 -35.31 -22.18 -29.23
C MET A 621 -34.95 -20.71 -29.43
N VAL A 622 -35.09 -20.22 -30.65
CA VAL A 622 -34.86 -18.80 -30.99
C VAL A 622 -36.14 -18.21 -31.55
N LYS A 623 -36.57 -17.06 -31.02
CA LYS A 623 -37.68 -16.25 -31.52
C LYS A 623 -37.18 -14.82 -31.80
N ILE A 624 -37.61 -14.24 -32.88
CA ILE A 624 -37.27 -12.85 -33.25
C ILE A 624 -38.59 -12.04 -33.32
N PHE A 625 -38.58 -10.93 -32.60
CA PHE A 625 -39.70 -10.01 -32.53
C PHE A 625 -39.34 -8.65 -33.15
N ALA A 626 -40.28 -8.02 -33.84
CA ALA A 626 -40.19 -6.65 -34.23
C ALA A 626 -40.39 -5.71 -33.01
N VAL A 627 -40.10 -4.42 -33.17
CA VAL A 627 -40.19 -3.41 -32.11
C VAL A 627 -41.61 -3.23 -31.53
N ASP A 628 -42.64 -3.53 -32.33
CA ASP A 628 -44.04 -3.53 -31.92
C ASP A 628 -44.47 -4.79 -31.15
N GLY A 629 -43.56 -5.74 -30.92
CA GLY A 629 -43.80 -7.00 -30.22
C GLY A 629 -44.32 -8.11 -31.13
N SER A 630 -44.48 -7.92 -32.42
CA SER A 630 -44.89 -8.97 -33.36
C SER A 630 -43.77 -9.99 -33.56
N LEU A 631 -44.12 -11.28 -33.54
CA LEU A 631 -43.19 -12.38 -33.84
C LEU A 631 -42.93 -12.42 -35.35
N VAL A 632 -41.66 -12.22 -35.76
CA VAL A 632 -41.25 -12.21 -37.18
C VAL A 632 -40.51 -13.46 -37.62
N ALA A 633 -39.88 -14.18 -36.68
CA ALA A 633 -39.29 -15.49 -36.94
C ALA A 633 -39.25 -16.32 -35.69
N GLU A 634 -39.32 -17.66 -35.88
CA GLU A 634 -39.16 -18.65 -34.80
C GLU A 634 -38.44 -19.88 -35.35
N ARG A 635 -37.49 -20.40 -34.57
CA ARG A 635 -36.78 -21.64 -34.90
C ARG A 635 -36.42 -22.43 -33.66
N ALA A 636 -36.90 -23.68 -33.58
CA ALA A 636 -36.49 -24.67 -32.60
C ALA A 636 -35.24 -25.41 -33.14
N TYR A 637 -34.17 -25.41 -32.37
CA TYR A 637 -32.94 -26.11 -32.73
C TYR A 637 -32.82 -27.49 -32.04
N GLY A 638 -33.73 -27.79 -31.11
CA GLY A 638 -33.67 -29.02 -30.32
C GLY A 638 -32.50 -29.04 -29.35
N GLN A 639 -32.01 -30.22 -29.02
CA GLN A 639 -30.87 -30.38 -28.10
C GLN A 639 -29.53 -30.02 -28.78
N LEU A 640 -28.85 -29.03 -28.23
CA LEU A 640 -27.49 -28.62 -28.62
C LEU A 640 -26.53 -28.76 -27.44
N ASN A 641 -25.21 -28.83 -27.71
CA ASN A 641 -24.19 -28.94 -26.68
C ASN A 641 -22.88 -28.30 -27.14
N GLY A 642 -22.13 -27.70 -26.22
CA GLY A 642 -20.83 -27.04 -26.51
C GLY A 642 -20.98 -25.69 -27.21
N GLN A 643 -19.95 -25.30 -27.95
CA GLN A 643 -19.94 -24.03 -28.70
C GLN A 643 -20.70 -24.18 -30.01
N MET A 644 -21.71 -23.35 -30.22
CA MET A 644 -22.57 -23.38 -31.40
C MET A 644 -22.71 -21.96 -31.98
N ASN A 645 -22.70 -21.87 -33.31
CA ASN A 645 -22.97 -20.66 -34.06
C ASN A 645 -24.25 -20.85 -34.89
N LEU A 646 -25.32 -20.20 -34.49
CA LEU A 646 -26.63 -20.33 -35.14
C LEU A 646 -26.86 -19.15 -36.06
N PRO A 647 -26.91 -19.35 -37.40
CA PRO A 647 -27.11 -18.26 -38.34
C PRO A 647 -28.53 -17.70 -38.28
N VAL A 648 -28.67 -16.40 -38.32
CA VAL A 648 -29.92 -15.66 -38.43
C VAL A 648 -29.93 -14.93 -39.77
N ASP A 649 -30.87 -15.25 -40.64
CA ASP A 649 -31.08 -14.59 -41.90
C ASP A 649 -32.16 -13.51 -41.72
N LEU A 650 -31.76 -12.25 -41.92
CA LEU A 650 -32.59 -11.06 -41.84
C LEU A 650 -32.86 -10.45 -43.22
N SER A 651 -32.44 -11.11 -44.32
CA SER A 651 -32.53 -10.55 -45.68
C SER A 651 -33.95 -10.15 -46.06
N ALA A 652 -34.95 -10.87 -45.58
CA ALA A 652 -36.38 -10.59 -45.83
C ALA A 652 -37.00 -9.56 -44.86
N PHE A 653 -36.23 -9.05 -43.85
CA PHE A 653 -36.78 -8.14 -42.85
C PHE A 653 -36.50 -6.68 -43.23
N ASN A 654 -37.35 -5.76 -42.79
CA ASN A 654 -37.12 -4.33 -42.99
C ASN A 654 -35.95 -3.82 -42.14
N ASN A 655 -35.31 -2.72 -42.56
CA ASN A 655 -34.33 -2.06 -41.71
C ASN A 655 -35.01 -1.57 -40.43
N GLY A 656 -34.35 -1.82 -39.29
CA GLY A 656 -34.92 -1.48 -38.01
C GLY A 656 -34.37 -2.35 -36.86
N MET A 657 -34.98 -2.18 -35.70
CA MET A 657 -34.61 -2.88 -34.48
C MET A 657 -35.45 -4.14 -34.29
N TYR A 658 -34.81 -5.23 -33.88
CA TYR A 658 -35.43 -6.52 -33.56
C TYR A 658 -34.98 -6.98 -32.19
N PHE A 659 -35.79 -7.84 -31.55
CA PHE A 659 -35.45 -8.52 -30.29
C PHE A 659 -35.31 -10.00 -30.59
N VAL A 660 -34.11 -10.53 -30.36
CA VAL A 660 -33.80 -11.95 -30.51
C VAL A 660 -33.88 -12.59 -29.13
N ASN A 661 -34.87 -13.43 -28.95
CA ASN A 661 -35.12 -14.22 -27.75
C ASN A 661 -34.51 -15.60 -27.95
N VAL A 662 -33.51 -15.95 -27.18
CA VAL A 662 -32.90 -17.29 -27.17
C VAL A 662 -33.31 -17.98 -25.87
N THR A 663 -34.07 -19.05 -26.00
CA THR A 663 -34.52 -19.87 -24.85
C THR A 663 -33.67 -21.13 -24.79
N VAL A 664 -33.06 -21.38 -23.63
CA VAL A 664 -32.25 -22.56 -23.32
C VAL A 664 -32.84 -23.24 -22.09
N ASP A 665 -33.28 -24.48 -22.20
CA ASP A 665 -33.96 -25.24 -21.14
C ASP A 665 -35.08 -24.46 -20.42
N GLY A 666 -35.88 -23.69 -21.21
CA GLY A 666 -36.95 -22.85 -20.68
C GLY A 666 -36.56 -21.47 -20.20
N ASN A 667 -35.27 -21.17 -20.06
CA ASN A 667 -34.77 -19.83 -19.69
C ASN A 667 -34.51 -19.01 -20.95
N THR A 668 -35.04 -17.78 -21.02
CA THR A 668 -34.96 -16.93 -22.21
C THR A 668 -34.03 -15.76 -22.00
N THR A 669 -33.05 -15.61 -22.90
CA THR A 669 -32.22 -14.41 -23.07
C THR A 669 -32.74 -13.57 -24.23
N VAL A 670 -32.85 -12.28 -24.03
CA VAL A 670 -33.29 -11.33 -25.05
C VAL A 670 -32.12 -10.44 -25.47
N THR A 671 -31.80 -10.39 -26.77
CA THR A 671 -30.76 -9.55 -27.32
C THR A 671 -31.34 -8.64 -28.39
N LYS A 672 -30.97 -7.36 -28.38
CA LYS A 672 -31.29 -6.43 -29.48
C LYS A 672 -30.45 -6.76 -30.72
N LEU A 673 -31.07 -6.69 -31.88
CA LEU A 673 -30.41 -6.83 -33.17
C LEU A 673 -30.86 -5.69 -34.09
N MET A 674 -29.89 -4.91 -34.55
CA MET A 674 -30.16 -3.79 -35.48
C MET A 674 -29.87 -4.24 -36.89
N LYS A 675 -30.88 -4.17 -37.77
CA LYS A 675 -30.70 -4.28 -39.24
C LYS A 675 -30.58 -2.92 -39.87
N GLN A 676 -29.53 -2.73 -40.69
CA GLN A 676 -29.24 -1.52 -41.46
C GLN A 676 -29.38 -1.74 -42.95
#